data_e8d5c53b931d6d4215bf99cffcde66a5
#
_entry.id   e8d5c53b931d6d4215bf99cffcde66a5
#
_cell.length_a   1.000
_cell.length_b   1.000
_cell.length_c   1.000
_cell.angle_alpha   90.00
_cell.angle_beta   90.00
_cell.angle_gamma   90.00
#
_symmetry.space_group_name_H-M   'P 1'
#
loop_
_entity.id
_entity.type
_entity.pdbx_description
1 polymer ?
#
loop_
_entity_poly.entity_id
_entity_poly.type
_entity_poly.pdbx_seq_one_letter_code
_entity_poly.pdbx_strand_id
1 'polypeptide(L)'
;MAKKELVAALVAAAAAGCLGPTLPLPQETTPAGTPAEPAARSTRPARAFAVTRASDLLEGAAAEGRVGDFRLDNDAVAVIISAPGHAFGFAESGGNVIDAAPAGGHDALGQVYGYLGDTFPRQPVYDRVDVVDRGATAVVVARGHDSDDPTIAVETEYALAPGTRALRITSTLTNEGKKAIDRFAIGDAVDWGRAERFVPKKGLDASGRVSVDAGWIGGFGEDAAYAYAIAEGPLDARNDWEWTDFNAQLVELPPGASATVTRWLVIGSPTDTSLYEALATVRKARWARLSGRILEEATGESLAGAYLFFDDREGPVAMTRSTAQGYAVLLPAGDYRVRAEGIGRSGPAELEVTVGEATGASHDVIMSRRGALAYRVRENNGPVPARLTILGLLPTRDPHLGPPFASPAENLVLTATGTGEVALPPGHYRVLASRGPQYSVAEARVDVNAGETASAELAIDRVVDGFGLRCFDPHQHAAPSADSAVSLVDRAASNLAEGLDVVVATDHNTVSSDWNAAIAELHAARPLGLIVGDEVSLERFGHFAVIPLPHGGPPEVRGRPPRDVLRSLHGPGRVVIVEHPRGGGRSGYFENVGIDEKTAELDALDAVEVFSGKDTTRVEPPLRDWLALLDRGLPLTAVGGSDSHLVAGQEVGWPRTCIPVEGSGPLDAAALVGALGKRHEALVTNGPFVHVSVAGHGMGQLAPAPRGRAKLDVEIEAAPWIDVRRLELFINGSRRGKPIDIPASTRPLRYKGSIDLRVERDAYVVVIARGDTIGSVLPAAASQSAPTALAITNPIYLDRDGDGRWSPPNAPAKAQK
;
A
#
# COMPACT_ATOMS: atom_id res chain seq x y z
N MET A 1 38.69 -37.62 -17.44
CA MET A 1 38.62 -37.55 -18.88
C MET A 1 37.24 -37.09 -19.28
N ALA A 2 37.15 -36.13 -20.16
CA ALA A 2 35.93 -35.48 -20.67
C ALA A 2 35.22 -34.56 -19.70
N LYS A 3 35.69 -33.30 -19.69
CA LYS A 3 34.95 -32.05 -19.48
C LYS A 3 35.92 -30.87 -19.58
N LYS A 4 36.36 -30.60 -20.78
CA LYS A 4 37.06 -29.38 -21.22
C LYS A 4 36.89 -29.34 -22.72
N GLU A 5 35.92 -28.59 -23.16
CA GLU A 5 35.78 -28.04 -24.52
C GLU A 5 34.37 -27.49 -24.66
N LEU A 6 34.17 -26.24 -24.21
CA LEU A 6 33.17 -25.32 -24.75
C LEU A 6 33.31 -23.91 -24.11
N VAL A 7 34.52 -23.33 -24.26
CA VAL A 7 34.70 -21.86 -24.04
C VAL A 7 35.85 -21.46 -24.94
N ALA A 8 35.60 -21.25 -26.20
CA ALA A 8 36.48 -20.55 -27.12
C ALA A 8 35.79 -20.35 -28.48
N ALA A 9 34.85 -19.44 -28.56
CA ALA A 9 34.44 -18.84 -29.84
C ALA A 9 33.55 -17.62 -29.57
N LEU A 10 34.15 -16.52 -29.21
CA LEU A 10 33.52 -15.16 -29.33
C LEU A 10 34.53 -14.07 -28.93
N VAL A 11 35.69 -14.06 -29.60
CA VAL A 11 36.56 -12.89 -29.68
C VAL A 11 37.31 -12.98 -31.00
N ALA A 12 36.77 -12.39 -32.07
CA ALA A 12 37.53 -11.92 -33.21
C ALA A 12 36.55 -11.40 -34.30
N ALA A 13 36.19 -10.10 -34.24
CA ALA A 13 35.81 -9.33 -35.42
C ALA A 13 35.67 -7.87 -35.01
N ALA A 14 36.76 -7.18 -34.84
CA ALA A 14 36.84 -5.74 -34.84
C ALA A 14 38.17 -5.34 -35.50
N ALA A 15 38.14 -5.04 -36.76
CA ALA A 15 38.99 -4.06 -37.46
C ALA A 15 38.92 -4.30 -38.98
N ALA A 16 38.15 -3.50 -39.65
CA ALA A 16 38.48 -3.08 -41.04
C ALA A 16 37.43 -2.07 -41.55
N GLY A 17 37.86 -0.84 -41.66
CA GLY A 17 37.78 -0.13 -42.92
C GLY A 17 36.63 0.88 -43.11
N CYS A 18 36.93 2.12 -42.88
CA CYS A 18 36.21 3.31 -43.42
C CYS A 18 35.99 3.18 -44.93
N LEU A 19 34.76 3.42 -45.39
CA LEU A 19 34.40 4.12 -46.63
C LEU A 19 32.87 4.29 -46.62
N GLY A 20 32.37 5.51 -46.44
CA GLY A 20 30.95 5.80 -46.50
C GLY A 20 30.39 5.82 -47.92
N PRO A 21 29.13 5.53 -48.07
CA PRO A 21 28.34 5.97 -49.21
C PRO A 21 27.44 7.14 -48.87
N THR A 22 27.41 8.08 -49.79
CA THR A 22 26.53 9.26 -49.87
C THR A 22 25.06 8.87 -49.73
N LEU A 23 24.36 9.58 -48.83
CA LEU A 23 22.92 9.51 -48.64
C LEU A 23 22.20 10.04 -49.89
N PRO A 24 21.19 9.39 -50.42
CA PRO A 24 20.25 9.96 -51.36
C PRO A 24 19.24 10.89 -50.66
N LEU A 25 18.89 11.98 -51.35
CA LEU A 25 17.85 12.94 -50.94
C LEU A 25 16.48 12.28 -50.73
N PRO A 26 15.62 12.82 -49.88
CA PRO A 26 14.34 12.21 -49.54
C PRO A 26 13.39 12.20 -50.75
N GLN A 27 12.88 11.04 -51.07
CA GLN A 27 11.77 10.88 -52.03
C GLN A 27 10.47 11.32 -51.36
N GLU A 28 9.67 12.00 -52.17
CA GLU A 28 8.34 12.49 -51.86
C GLU A 28 7.46 11.42 -51.17
N THR A 29 6.80 11.83 -50.11
CA THR A 29 5.88 11.06 -49.30
C THR A 29 4.69 10.61 -50.13
N THR A 30 4.49 9.31 -50.22
CA THR A 30 3.24 8.69 -50.64
C THR A 30 2.10 9.09 -49.68
N PRO A 31 0.90 9.43 -50.12
CA PRO A 31 -0.19 9.83 -49.24
C PRO A 31 -0.56 8.69 -48.30
N ALA A 32 -0.82 9.07 -47.06
CA ALA A 32 -1.23 8.18 -45.98
C ALA A 32 -2.32 7.23 -46.42
N GLY A 33 -2.11 5.95 -46.14
CA GLY A 33 -3.12 4.91 -46.41
C GLY A 33 -4.45 5.23 -45.73
N THR A 34 -5.50 4.88 -46.41
CA THR A 34 -6.90 4.91 -45.98
C THR A 34 -7.02 4.41 -44.52
N PRO A 35 -7.81 5.09 -43.65
CA PRO A 35 -8.04 4.62 -42.31
C PRO A 35 -8.53 3.17 -42.33
N ALA A 36 -7.94 2.31 -41.56
CA ALA A 36 -8.41 0.94 -41.40
C ALA A 36 -9.87 1.00 -40.98
N GLU A 37 -10.75 0.34 -41.74
CA GLU A 37 -12.14 0.13 -41.32
C GLU A 37 -12.17 -0.43 -39.91
N PRO A 38 -13.12 -0.01 -39.04
CA PRO A 38 -13.28 -0.60 -37.73
C PRO A 38 -13.38 -2.10 -37.89
N ALA A 39 -12.54 -2.84 -37.18
CA ALA A 39 -12.52 -4.30 -37.25
C ALA A 39 -13.94 -4.84 -37.14
N ALA A 40 -14.34 -5.69 -38.11
CA ALA A 40 -15.67 -6.28 -38.15
C ALA A 40 -15.95 -6.86 -36.75
N ARG A 41 -17.09 -6.45 -36.14
CA ARG A 41 -17.52 -6.98 -34.83
C ARG A 41 -17.53 -8.50 -34.93
N SER A 42 -16.79 -9.15 -34.05
CA SER A 42 -16.76 -10.60 -33.97
C SER A 42 -18.17 -11.14 -33.84
N THR A 43 -18.47 -12.14 -34.64
CA THR A 43 -19.77 -12.88 -34.62
C THR A 43 -19.70 -14.07 -33.67
N ARG A 44 -18.55 -14.33 -33.05
CA ARG A 44 -18.40 -15.46 -32.14
C ARG A 44 -19.16 -15.14 -30.83
N PRO A 45 -20.05 -16.05 -30.39
CA PRO A 45 -20.75 -15.87 -29.11
C PRO A 45 -19.74 -15.77 -27.95
N ALA A 46 -20.03 -14.93 -26.96
CA ALA A 46 -19.36 -14.97 -25.70
C ALA A 46 -19.75 -16.23 -24.92
N ARG A 47 -18.90 -16.69 -24.00
CA ARG A 47 -19.13 -17.93 -23.24
C ARG A 47 -19.09 -17.64 -21.75
N ALA A 48 -19.98 -18.32 -21.01
CA ALA A 48 -19.90 -18.39 -19.56
C ALA A 48 -19.92 -19.87 -19.14
N PHE A 49 -19.02 -20.25 -18.23
CA PHE A 49 -18.93 -21.64 -17.76
C PHE A 49 -18.19 -21.71 -16.41
N ALA A 50 -18.47 -22.78 -15.64
CA ALA A 50 -17.69 -23.10 -14.45
C ALA A 50 -16.30 -23.61 -14.85
N VAL A 51 -15.26 -23.10 -14.26
CA VAL A 51 -13.87 -23.50 -14.48
C VAL A 51 -13.67 -24.90 -13.90
N THR A 52 -13.29 -25.84 -14.75
CA THR A 52 -13.03 -27.24 -14.37
C THR A 52 -11.57 -27.64 -14.50
N ARG A 53 -10.74 -26.82 -15.14
CA ARG A 53 -9.31 -27.07 -15.38
C ARG A 53 -8.51 -25.81 -15.10
N ALA A 54 -7.31 -25.97 -14.56
CA ALA A 54 -6.40 -24.85 -14.32
C ALA A 54 -6.04 -24.09 -15.62
N SER A 55 -6.02 -24.75 -16.78
CA SER A 55 -5.78 -24.10 -18.08
C SER A 55 -6.89 -23.15 -18.54
N ASP A 56 -8.02 -23.13 -17.85
CA ASP A 56 -9.14 -22.22 -18.13
C ASP A 56 -9.10 -20.99 -17.20
N LEU A 57 -8.13 -20.90 -16.28
CA LEU A 57 -7.87 -19.73 -15.42
C LEU A 57 -7.13 -18.64 -16.20
N LEU A 58 -7.11 -17.43 -15.68
CA LEU A 58 -6.26 -16.37 -16.17
C LEU A 58 -4.86 -16.48 -15.55
N GLU A 59 -3.89 -15.96 -16.25
CA GLU A 59 -2.51 -15.81 -15.76
C GLU A 59 -2.23 -14.34 -15.48
N GLY A 60 -1.34 -14.05 -14.54
CA GLY A 60 -0.96 -12.70 -14.19
C GLY A 60 -0.45 -12.63 -12.74
N ALA A 61 0.20 -11.53 -12.43
CA ALA A 61 0.77 -11.33 -11.10
C ALA A 61 -0.30 -11.03 -10.02
N ALA A 62 -1.54 -10.75 -10.44
CA ALA A 62 -2.69 -10.54 -9.55
C ALA A 62 -3.76 -11.64 -9.70
N ALA A 63 -3.51 -12.69 -10.51
CA ALA A 63 -4.51 -13.71 -10.79
C ALA A 63 -4.73 -14.65 -9.60
N GLU A 64 -5.98 -14.74 -9.11
CA GLU A 64 -6.41 -15.49 -7.92
C GLU A 64 -7.49 -16.55 -8.20
N GLY A 65 -7.91 -16.67 -9.46
CA GLY A 65 -8.93 -17.63 -9.87
C GLY A 65 -8.58 -19.08 -9.56
N ARG A 66 -9.59 -19.89 -9.24
CA ARG A 66 -9.45 -21.31 -8.89
C ARG A 66 -10.41 -22.18 -9.67
N VAL A 67 -10.07 -23.46 -9.77
CA VAL A 67 -11.02 -24.47 -10.27
C VAL A 67 -12.25 -24.48 -9.37
N GLY A 68 -13.42 -24.34 -10.01
CA GLY A 68 -14.71 -24.15 -9.34
C GLY A 68 -15.29 -22.75 -9.49
N ASP A 69 -14.48 -21.74 -9.84
CA ASP A 69 -14.95 -20.41 -10.18
C ASP A 69 -15.63 -20.37 -11.55
N PHE A 70 -16.13 -19.20 -11.93
CA PHE A 70 -16.87 -19.03 -13.19
C PHE A 70 -16.10 -18.10 -14.12
N ARG A 71 -15.97 -18.53 -15.39
CA ARG A 71 -15.33 -17.73 -16.43
C ARG A 71 -16.35 -17.19 -17.42
N LEU A 72 -16.21 -15.88 -17.72
CA LEU A 72 -16.83 -15.25 -18.87
C LEU A 72 -15.73 -14.87 -19.85
N ASP A 73 -15.85 -15.25 -21.12
CA ASP A 73 -14.90 -14.82 -22.14
C ASP A 73 -15.58 -14.57 -23.50
N ASN A 74 -14.90 -13.73 -24.29
CA ASN A 74 -15.13 -13.57 -25.72
C ASN A 74 -13.76 -13.48 -26.41
N ASP A 75 -13.72 -13.02 -27.68
CA ASP A 75 -12.48 -12.85 -28.44
C ASP A 75 -11.66 -11.58 -28.05
N ALA A 76 -12.17 -10.76 -27.14
CA ALA A 76 -11.52 -9.52 -26.71
C ALA A 76 -11.02 -9.53 -25.27
N VAL A 77 -11.74 -10.19 -24.36
CA VAL A 77 -11.45 -10.19 -22.92
C VAL A 77 -11.90 -11.48 -22.25
N ALA A 78 -11.32 -11.76 -21.07
CA ALA A 78 -11.78 -12.80 -20.17
C ALA A 78 -11.85 -12.28 -18.73
N VAL A 79 -12.80 -12.80 -17.94
CA VAL A 79 -13.08 -12.41 -16.55
C VAL A 79 -13.39 -13.65 -15.73
N ILE A 80 -12.91 -13.70 -14.49
CA ILE A 80 -13.26 -14.72 -13.52
C ILE A 80 -14.17 -14.12 -12.43
N ILE A 81 -15.28 -14.79 -12.17
CA ILE A 81 -16.17 -14.53 -11.04
C ILE A 81 -15.97 -15.66 -10.04
N SER A 82 -15.64 -15.34 -8.80
CA SER A 82 -15.38 -16.33 -7.77
C SER A 82 -16.63 -17.14 -7.41
N ALA A 83 -16.45 -18.41 -7.08
CA ALA A 83 -17.52 -19.26 -6.55
C ALA A 83 -17.98 -18.81 -5.15
N PRO A 84 -19.21 -19.07 -4.69
CA PRO A 84 -19.71 -18.60 -3.39
C PRO A 84 -18.78 -18.92 -2.21
N GLY A 85 -18.15 -20.10 -2.22
CA GLY A 85 -17.18 -20.52 -1.20
C GLY A 85 -15.76 -19.97 -1.38
N HIS A 86 -15.50 -19.23 -2.45
CA HIS A 86 -14.22 -18.60 -2.73
C HIS A 86 -14.34 -17.09 -2.52
N ALA A 87 -14.40 -16.67 -1.27
CA ALA A 87 -14.20 -15.25 -0.91
C ALA A 87 -12.71 -14.92 -1.01
N PHE A 88 -12.37 -13.79 -1.58
CA PHE A 88 -11.01 -13.29 -1.74
C PHE A 88 -10.91 -11.86 -1.22
N GLY A 89 -9.75 -11.48 -0.69
CA GLY A 89 -9.53 -10.15 -0.14
C GLY A 89 -10.54 -9.80 0.95
N PHE A 90 -11.11 -8.61 0.85
CA PHE A 90 -12.12 -8.10 1.78
C PHE A 90 -13.56 -8.51 1.42
N ALA A 91 -13.75 -9.30 0.38
CA ALA A 91 -15.07 -9.83 0.06
C ALA A 91 -15.49 -10.92 1.06
N GLU A 92 -16.63 -10.75 1.74
CA GLU A 92 -17.17 -11.71 2.71
C GLU A 92 -17.64 -13.01 2.05
N SER A 93 -17.92 -12.98 0.73
CA SER A 93 -18.32 -14.15 -0.06
C SER A 93 -17.66 -14.13 -1.42
N GLY A 94 -17.67 -15.23 -2.16
CA GLY A 94 -17.48 -15.22 -3.60
C GLY A 94 -18.64 -14.52 -4.34
N GLY A 95 -18.71 -14.69 -5.65
CA GLY A 95 -19.68 -14.00 -6.50
C GLY A 95 -19.19 -12.64 -7.02
N ASN A 96 -17.91 -12.35 -6.90
CA ASN A 96 -17.25 -11.10 -7.25
C ASN A 96 -16.24 -11.30 -8.39
N VAL A 97 -15.88 -10.23 -9.09
CA VAL A 97 -14.78 -10.26 -10.08
C VAL A 97 -13.47 -10.36 -9.33
N ILE A 98 -12.66 -11.36 -9.64
CA ILE A 98 -11.35 -11.57 -9.02
C ILE A 98 -10.20 -11.52 -10.03
N ASP A 99 -10.46 -11.81 -11.30
CA ASP A 99 -9.46 -11.63 -12.36
C ASP A 99 -10.13 -11.03 -13.60
N ALA A 100 -9.39 -10.22 -14.35
CA ALA A 100 -9.82 -9.68 -15.62
C ALA A 100 -8.63 -9.35 -16.53
N ALA A 101 -8.62 -9.83 -17.77
CA ALA A 101 -7.53 -9.56 -18.70
C ALA A 101 -8.02 -9.39 -20.15
N PRO A 102 -7.28 -8.65 -21.01
CA PRO A 102 -7.42 -8.78 -22.45
C PRO A 102 -7.19 -10.23 -22.90
N ALA A 103 -7.85 -10.65 -23.97
CA ALA A 103 -7.68 -12.00 -24.49
C ALA A 103 -6.20 -12.29 -24.82
N GLY A 104 -5.61 -13.30 -24.15
CA GLY A 104 -4.20 -13.65 -24.25
C GLY A 104 -3.23 -12.73 -23.50
N GLY A 105 -3.73 -11.78 -22.71
CA GLY A 105 -2.95 -10.95 -21.80
C GLY A 105 -2.96 -11.49 -20.37
N HIS A 106 -2.28 -10.77 -19.48
CA HIS A 106 -2.16 -11.10 -18.06
C HIS A 106 -3.07 -10.20 -17.21
N ASP A 107 -3.55 -10.77 -16.11
CA ASP A 107 -4.31 -10.03 -15.12
C ASP A 107 -3.39 -9.17 -14.24
N ALA A 108 -3.87 -7.95 -13.92
CA ALA A 108 -3.22 -7.01 -13.02
C ALA A 108 -4.21 -6.39 -12.02
N LEU A 109 -5.51 -6.76 -12.12
CA LEU A 109 -6.58 -6.27 -11.25
C LEU A 109 -6.61 -7.09 -9.95
N GLY A 110 -6.72 -6.45 -8.79
CA GLY A 110 -6.92 -7.15 -7.53
C GLY A 110 -8.32 -7.75 -7.48
N GLN A 111 -9.36 -6.93 -7.34
CA GLN A 111 -10.74 -7.43 -7.35
C GLN A 111 -11.77 -6.30 -7.57
N VAL A 112 -13.01 -6.69 -7.90
CA VAL A 112 -14.19 -5.80 -7.85
C VAL A 112 -15.29 -6.50 -7.07
N TYR A 113 -15.71 -5.93 -5.95
CA TYR A 113 -16.81 -6.47 -5.15
C TYR A 113 -17.84 -5.38 -4.83
N GLY A 114 -19.08 -5.79 -4.58
CA GLY A 114 -20.17 -4.85 -4.32
C GLY A 114 -19.90 -4.02 -3.06
N TYR A 115 -20.15 -2.71 -3.13
CA TYR A 115 -20.03 -1.75 -2.03
C TYR A 115 -21.37 -1.06 -1.80
N LEU A 116 -21.89 -1.14 -0.58
CA LEU A 116 -23.26 -0.75 -0.27
C LEU A 116 -23.31 0.31 0.85
N GLY A 117 -24.23 1.25 0.73
CA GLY A 117 -24.55 2.22 1.78
C GLY A 117 -23.49 3.26 2.05
N ASP A 118 -22.47 3.44 1.19
CA ASP A 118 -21.29 4.29 1.42
C ASP A 118 -20.62 4.01 2.76
N THR A 119 -20.56 2.74 3.15
CA THR A 119 -20.06 2.29 4.45
C THR A 119 -19.25 1.02 4.31
N PHE A 120 -17.94 1.09 4.51
CA PHE A 120 -17.07 -0.10 4.55
C PHE A 120 -17.28 -0.89 5.86
N PRO A 121 -17.30 -2.19 5.83
CA PRO A 121 -17.21 -3.13 4.72
C PRO A 121 -18.58 -3.65 4.20
N ARG A 122 -19.64 -2.83 4.26
CA ARG A 122 -21.00 -3.23 3.85
C ARG A 122 -21.05 -3.62 2.38
N GLN A 123 -21.44 -4.84 2.11
CA GLN A 123 -21.37 -5.47 0.80
C GLN A 123 -22.44 -6.54 0.61
N PRO A 124 -22.68 -7.01 -0.64
CA PRO A 124 -23.45 -8.22 -0.85
C PRO A 124 -22.74 -9.47 -0.33
N VAL A 125 -23.45 -10.36 0.33
CA VAL A 125 -23.01 -11.71 0.65
C VAL A 125 -23.79 -12.68 -0.24
N TYR A 126 -23.08 -13.34 -1.15
CA TYR A 126 -23.70 -14.20 -2.15
C TYR A 126 -23.67 -15.65 -1.70
N ASP A 127 -24.85 -16.26 -1.69
CA ASP A 127 -25.05 -17.68 -1.35
C ASP A 127 -24.99 -18.58 -2.59
N ARG A 128 -25.24 -18.02 -3.78
CA ARG A 128 -25.34 -18.75 -5.03
C ARG A 128 -24.80 -17.95 -6.21
N VAL A 129 -24.09 -18.66 -7.09
CA VAL A 129 -23.61 -18.14 -8.39
C VAL A 129 -23.97 -19.13 -9.48
N ASP A 130 -24.60 -18.68 -10.54
CA ASP A 130 -25.07 -19.49 -11.64
C ASP A 130 -24.65 -18.95 -13.00
N VAL A 131 -24.33 -19.84 -13.93
CA VAL A 131 -24.28 -19.52 -15.35
C VAL A 131 -25.71 -19.51 -15.92
N VAL A 132 -26.08 -18.44 -16.61
CA VAL A 132 -27.43 -18.29 -17.19
C VAL A 132 -27.33 -18.18 -18.71
N ASP A 133 -28.13 -18.99 -19.43
CA ASP A 133 -28.18 -18.90 -20.88
C ASP A 133 -28.94 -17.65 -21.32
N ARG A 134 -28.27 -16.77 -22.04
CA ARG A 134 -28.79 -15.55 -22.68
C ARG A 134 -28.41 -15.50 -24.16
N GLY A 135 -28.29 -16.64 -24.81
CA GLY A 135 -27.94 -16.76 -26.22
C GLY A 135 -26.48 -16.38 -26.50
N ALA A 136 -26.23 -15.33 -27.28
CA ALA A 136 -24.85 -14.94 -27.65
C ALA A 136 -24.09 -14.21 -26.55
N THR A 137 -24.79 -13.74 -25.50
CA THR A 137 -24.17 -13.01 -24.36
C THR A 137 -23.82 -13.99 -23.24
N ALA A 138 -22.59 -13.97 -22.78
CA ALA A 138 -22.17 -14.72 -21.58
C ALA A 138 -22.74 -14.04 -20.34
N VAL A 139 -23.38 -14.81 -19.45
CA VAL A 139 -23.99 -14.28 -18.24
C VAL A 139 -23.72 -15.18 -17.03
N VAL A 140 -23.25 -14.55 -15.95
CA VAL A 140 -23.17 -15.13 -14.61
C VAL A 140 -24.01 -14.29 -13.66
N VAL A 141 -24.77 -14.93 -12.78
CA VAL A 141 -25.65 -14.25 -11.83
C VAL A 141 -25.30 -14.71 -10.41
N ALA A 142 -24.95 -13.77 -9.55
CA ALA A 142 -24.73 -13.97 -8.12
C ALA A 142 -25.95 -13.51 -7.33
N ARG A 143 -26.43 -14.33 -6.36
CA ARG A 143 -27.61 -14.05 -5.54
C ARG A 143 -27.26 -14.20 -4.07
N GLY A 144 -27.81 -13.28 -3.26
CA GLY A 144 -27.60 -13.27 -1.82
C GLY A 144 -28.34 -12.10 -1.18
N HIS A 145 -27.69 -11.49 -0.20
CA HIS A 145 -28.29 -10.44 0.62
C HIS A 145 -27.23 -9.42 1.04
N ASP A 146 -27.70 -8.29 1.57
CA ASP A 146 -26.83 -7.25 2.18
C ASP A 146 -26.24 -7.78 3.49
N SER A 147 -24.96 -7.59 3.68
CA SER A 147 -24.22 -8.05 4.87
C SER A 147 -24.72 -7.43 6.19
N ASP A 148 -25.30 -6.24 6.16
CA ASP A 148 -25.80 -5.53 7.36
C ASP A 148 -27.28 -5.71 7.60
N ASP A 149 -28.06 -5.89 6.54
CA ASP A 149 -29.49 -6.10 6.60
C ASP A 149 -29.92 -7.27 5.69
N PRO A 150 -29.97 -8.49 6.21
CA PRO A 150 -30.35 -9.65 5.41
C PRO A 150 -31.77 -9.60 4.79
N THR A 151 -32.56 -8.60 5.15
CA THR A 151 -33.88 -8.37 4.52
C THR A 151 -33.77 -7.60 3.18
N ILE A 152 -32.55 -7.19 2.81
CA ILE A 152 -32.28 -6.63 1.47
C ILE A 152 -31.69 -7.74 0.62
N ALA A 153 -32.53 -8.31 -0.27
CA ALA A 153 -32.06 -9.27 -1.24
C ALA A 153 -31.25 -8.59 -2.33
N VAL A 154 -30.14 -9.21 -2.75
CA VAL A 154 -29.23 -8.71 -3.79
C VAL A 154 -29.08 -9.74 -4.90
N GLU A 155 -29.30 -9.33 -6.14
CA GLU A 155 -28.97 -10.07 -7.34
C GLU A 155 -27.99 -9.23 -8.18
N THR A 156 -26.81 -9.77 -8.50
CA THR A 156 -25.86 -9.13 -9.40
C THR A 156 -25.63 -9.98 -10.65
N GLU A 157 -25.96 -9.41 -11.81
CA GLU A 157 -25.73 -9.99 -13.12
C GLU A 157 -24.44 -9.43 -13.71
N TYR A 158 -23.51 -10.31 -14.09
CA TYR A 158 -22.33 -10.04 -14.88
C TYR A 158 -22.58 -10.49 -16.31
N ALA A 159 -22.57 -9.56 -17.27
CA ALA A 159 -22.91 -9.85 -18.66
C ALA A 159 -21.83 -9.36 -19.62
N LEU A 160 -21.31 -10.26 -20.45
CA LEU A 160 -20.30 -9.99 -21.47
C LEU A 160 -20.87 -10.29 -22.86
N ALA A 161 -21.06 -9.27 -23.69
CA ALA A 161 -21.56 -9.44 -25.05
C ALA A 161 -20.41 -9.84 -26.01
N PRO A 162 -20.73 -10.40 -27.19
CA PRO A 162 -19.76 -10.73 -28.23
C PRO A 162 -18.90 -9.53 -28.64
N GLY A 163 -17.57 -9.70 -28.65
CA GLY A 163 -16.62 -8.69 -29.12
C GLY A 163 -16.53 -7.41 -28.30
N THR A 164 -17.24 -7.30 -27.17
CA THR A 164 -17.14 -6.15 -26.27
C THR A 164 -15.96 -6.31 -25.30
N ARG A 165 -15.37 -5.18 -24.92
CA ARG A 165 -14.36 -5.09 -23.85
C ARG A 165 -14.93 -4.57 -22.53
N ALA A 166 -16.26 -4.45 -22.45
CA ALA A 166 -16.95 -3.92 -21.28
C ALA A 166 -17.83 -5.01 -20.64
N LEU A 167 -17.44 -5.48 -19.48
CA LEU A 167 -18.29 -6.31 -18.63
C LEU A 167 -19.36 -5.41 -18.03
N ARG A 168 -20.62 -5.69 -18.30
CA ARG A 168 -21.75 -5.00 -17.68
C ARG A 168 -22.06 -5.67 -16.35
N ILE A 169 -22.10 -4.87 -15.29
CA ILE A 169 -22.45 -5.29 -13.94
C ILE A 169 -23.78 -4.63 -13.59
N THR A 170 -24.81 -5.43 -13.30
CA THR A 170 -26.14 -4.93 -12.97
C THR A 170 -26.58 -5.53 -11.64
N SER A 171 -26.70 -4.70 -10.60
CA SER A 171 -27.21 -5.14 -9.30
C SER A 171 -28.63 -4.67 -9.09
N THR A 172 -29.49 -5.60 -8.71
CA THR A 172 -30.87 -5.33 -8.28
C THR A 172 -30.98 -5.64 -6.80
N LEU A 173 -31.35 -4.62 -6.03
CA LEU A 173 -31.59 -4.73 -4.59
C LEU A 173 -33.10 -4.67 -4.36
N THR A 174 -33.62 -5.60 -3.55
CA THR A 174 -35.03 -5.67 -3.17
C THR A 174 -35.17 -5.59 -1.66
N ASN A 175 -35.90 -4.61 -1.16
CA ASN A 175 -36.19 -4.46 0.24
C ASN A 175 -37.38 -5.34 0.64
N GLU A 176 -37.09 -6.53 1.18
CA GLU A 176 -38.10 -7.47 1.71
C GLU A 176 -38.48 -7.15 3.17
N GLY A 177 -37.79 -6.18 3.77
CA GLY A 177 -38.01 -5.70 5.13
C GLY A 177 -39.22 -4.78 5.25
N LYS A 178 -39.43 -4.28 6.47
CA LYS A 178 -40.57 -3.41 6.80
C LYS A 178 -40.19 -1.92 6.93
N LYS A 179 -38.92 -1.61 6.87
CA LYS A 179 -38.42 -0.21 6.98
C LYS A 179 -38.04 0.31 5.60
N ALA A 180 -38.45 1.55 5.32
CA ALA A 180 -37.97 2.26 4.15
C ALA A 180 -36.49 2.66 4.36
N ILE A 181 -35.71 2.57 3.30
CA ILE A 181 -34.30 3.00 3.28
C ILE A 181 -34.22 4.18 2.32
N ASP A 182 -33.90 5.34 2.89
CA ASP A 182 -33.72 6.56 2.11
C ASP A 182 -32.22 6.74 1.79
N ARG A 183 -31.91 7.12 0.54
CA ARG A 183 -30.55 7.43 0.08
C ARG A 183 -29.55 6.29 0.31
N PHE A 184 -29.81 5.14 -0.29
CA PHE A 184 -28.92 4.00 -0.25
C PHE A 184 -27.95 4.03 -1.42
N ALA A 185 -26.64 4.10 -1.12
CA ALA A 185 -25.62 4.07 -2.15
C ALA A 185 -25.41 2.62 -2.67
N ILE A 186 -25.33 2.46 -3.96
CA ILE A 186 -25.00 1.21 -4.64
C ILE A 186 -23.82 1.46 -5.55
N GLY A 187 -22.79 0.65 -5.44
CA GLY A 187 -21.59 0.69 -6.25
C GLY A 187 -20.71 -0.52 -6.01
N ASP A 188 -19.42 -0.35 -6.19
CA ASP A 188 -18.42 -1.39 -5.96
C ASP A 188 -17.17 -0.80 -5.34
N ALA A 189 -16.44 -1.61 -4.59
CA ALA A 189 -15.05 -1.36 -4.25
C ALA A 189 -14.16 -2.04 -5.31
N VAL A 190 -13.19 -1.31 -5.81
CA VAL A 190 -12.22 -1.80 -6.79
C VAL A 190 -10.82 -1.72 -6.16
N ASP A 191 -10.23 -2.88 -5.95
CA ASP A 191 -8.80 -3.01 -5.72
C ASP A 191 -8.11 -3.04 -7.08
N TRP A 192 -7.21 -2.09 -7.31
CA TRP A 192 -6.52 -1.96 -8.58
C TRP A 192 -5.36 -2.94 -8.75
N GLY A 193 -4.96 -3.63 -7.67
CA GLY A 193 -3.89 -4.62 -7.69
C GLY A 193 -2.56 -4.03 -8.17
N ARG A 194 -2.09 -4.53 -9.31
CA ARG A 194 -0.84 -4.05 -9.95
C ARG A 194 -1.07 -3.01 -11.04
N ALA A 195 -2.25 -2.43 -11.09
CA ALA A 195 -2.58 -1.35 -12.01
C ALA A 195 -2.51 0.01 -11.29
N GLU A 196 -1.72 0.93 -11.82
CA GLU A 196 -1.55 2.27 -11.32
C GLU A 196 -2.83 3.10 -11.58
N ARG A 197 -3.44 3.60 -10.51
CA ARG A 197 -4.73 4.29 -10.59
C ARG A 197 -4.62 5.64 -11.28
N PHE A 198 -5.51 5.90 -12.23
CA PHE A 198 -5.64 7.18 -12.93
C PHE A 198 -7.04 7.76 -12.74
N VAL A 199 -7.09 8.99 -12.24
CA VAL A 199 -8.33 9.76 -12.04
C VAL A 199 -8.34 10.93 -13.02
N PRO A 200 -9.29 10.99 -13.97
CA PRO A 200 -9.41 12.13 -14.88
C PRO A 200 -9.43 13.46 -14.17
N LYS A 201 -8.68 14.45 -14.66
CA LYS A 201 -8.41 15.79 -14.12
C LYS A 201 -7.49 15.82 -12.87
N LYS A 202 -7.15 14.67 -12.30
CA LYS A 202 -6.30 14.58 -11.12
C LYS A 202 -4.96 13.90 -11.38
N GLY A 203 -4.92 12.94 -12.31
CA GLY A 203 -3.72 12.15 -12.62
C GLY A 203 -3.63 10.86 -11.83
N LEU A 204 -2.38 10.40 -11.56
CA LEU A 204 -2.14 9.11 -10.93
C LEU A 204 -2.49 9.10 -9.44
N ASP A 205 -1.98 9.99 -8.63
CA ASP A 205 -1.99 9.87 -7.16
C ASP A 205 -3.17 10.56 -6.46
N ALA A 206 -4.33 10.62 -7.11
CA ALA A 206 -5.48 11.26 -6.52
C ALA A 206 -6.04 10.45 -5.35
N SER A 207 -6.16 11.07 -4.19
CA SER A 207 -6.67 10.46 -2.95
C SER A 207 -7.91 11.19 -2.42
N GLY A 208 -8.64 10.54 -1.51
CA GLY A 208 -9.81 11.07 -0.86
C GLY A 208 -11.07 11.04 -1.73
N ARG A 209 -12.11 11.75 -1.29
CA ARG A 209 -13.39 11.82 -2.03
C ARG A 209 -13.27 12.69 -3.28
N VAL A 210 -13.72 12.16 -4.39
CA VAL A 210 -13.76 12.83 -5.71
C VAL A 210 -15.12 12.63 -6.37
N SER A 211 -15.54 13.62 -7.16
CA SER A 211 -16.63 13.47 -8.13
C SER A 211 -16.03 13.70 -9.50
N VAL A 212 -16.13 12.71 -10.38
CA VAL A 212 -15.46 12.69 -11.67
C VAL A 212 -16.48 12.86 -12.80
N ASP A 213 -16.54 14.05 -13.40
CA ASP A 213 -17.47 14.36 -14.49
C ASP A 213 -17.29 13.47 -15.74
N ALA A 214 -16.07 12.98 -15.95
CA ALA A 214 -15.80 12.01 -17.00
C ALA A 214 -16.57 10.68 -16.81
N GLY A 215 -17.08 10.40 -15.59
CA GLY A 215 -17.85 9.23 -15.25
C GLY A 215 -17.10 7.92 -15.28
N TRP A 216 -15.77 7.97 -15.13
CA TRP A 216 -14.90 6.82 -15.01
C TRP A 216 -13.63 7.12 -14.23
N ILE A 217 -13.06 6.09 -13.62
CA ILE A 217 -11.70 6.04 -13.05
C ILE A 217 -11.05 4.77 -13.59
N GLY A 218 -9.74 4.81 -13.88
CA GLY A 218 -9.02 3.67 -14.44
C GLY A 218 -7.81 3.24 -13.65
N GLY A 219 -7.26 2.07 -14.02
CA GLY A 219 -5.99 1.53 -13.56
C GLY A 219 -5.18 1.04 -14.77
N PHE A 220 -3.89 1.35 -14.80
CA PHE A 220 -2.99 1.04 -15.91
C PHE A 220 -1.86 0.13 -15.42
N GLY A 221 -1.98 -1.17 -15.72
CA GLY A 221 -0.95 -2.17 -15.46
C GLY A 221 0.09 -2.26 -16.56
N GLU A 222 0.91 -3.30 -16.53
CA GLU A 222 1.93 -3.54 -17.56
C GLU A 222 1.28 -3.98 -18.87
N ASP A 223 0.41 -4.98 -18.86
CA ASP A 223 -0.22 -5.60 -20.03
C ASP A 223 -1.71 -5.28 -20.15
N ALA A 224 -2.37 -4.90 -19.09
CA ALA A 224 -3.80 -4.63 -19.02
C ALA A 224 -4.09 -3.23 -18.46
N ALA A 225 -5.16 -2.63 -18.95
CA ALA A 225 -5.70 -1.39 -18.42
C ALA A 225 -7.21 -1.58 -18.17
N TYR A 226 -7.68 -0.96 -17.10
CA TYR A 226 -9.05 -1.09 -16.63
C TYR A 226 -9.72 0.27 -16.47
N ALA A 227 -11.04 0.30 -16.56
CA ALA A 227 -11.81 1.44 -16.08
C ALA A 227 -13.15 0.99 -15.49
N TYR A 228 -13.43 1.48 -14.30
CA TYR A 228 -14.78 1.42 -13.75
C TYR A 228 -15.56 2.64 -14.24
N ALA A 229 -16.73 2.42 -14.83
CA ALA A 229 -17.48 3.47 -15.50
C ALA A 229 -19.00 3.36 -15.32
N ILE A 230 -19.67 4.51 -15.40
CA ILE A 230 -21.12 4.63 -15.52
C ILE A 230 -21.50 5.25 -16.88
N ALA A 231 -22.72 4.99 -17.37
CA ALA A 231 -23.11 5.47 -18.69
C ALA A 231 -23.33 6.99 -18.76
N GLU A 232 -23.87 7.58 -17.70
CA GLU A 232 -24.28 8.98 -17.68
C GLU A 232 -24.01 9.62 -16.31
N GLY A 233 -23.72 10.92 -16.30
CA GLY A 233 -23.46 11.70 -15.09
C GLY A 233 -22.04 11.57 -14.54
N PRO A 234 -21.75 12.28 -13.43
CA PRO A 234 -20.50 12.17 -12.70
C PRO A 234 -20.45 10.87 -11.90
N LEU A 235 -19.24 10.38 -11.65
CA LEU A 235 -18.98 9.22 -10.80
C LEU A 235 -18.41 9.70 -9.48
N ASP A 236 -19.12 9.43 -8.38
CA ASP A 236 -18.62 9.71 -7.04
C ASP A 236 -17.79 8.54 -6.56
N ALA A 237 -16.61 8.86 -6.02
CA ALA A 237 -15.67 7.87 -5.53
C ALA A 237 -14.92 8.36 -4.29
N ARG A 238 -14.46 7.43 -3.48
CA ARG A 238 -13.47 7.63 -2.44
C ARG A 238 -12.23 6.81 -2.79
N ASN A 239 -11.15 7.49 -3.10
CA ASN A 239 -9.86 6.87 -3.33
C ASN A 239 -9.14 6.73 -2.00
N ASP A 240 -8.95 5.54 -1.56
CA ASP A 240 -7.98 5.19 -0.53
C ASP A 240 -6.75 4.58 -1.22
N TRP A 241 -5.80 4.05 -0.50
CA TRP A 241 -4.47 3.70 -1.00
C TRP A 241 -4.48 2.81 -2.25
N GLU A 242 -4.88 1.54 -2.09
CA GLU A 242 -4.87 0.53 -3.14
C GLU A 242 -6.19 0.47 -3.88
N TRP A 243 -7.29 0.91 -3.28
CA TRP A 243 -8.61 0.76 -3.84
C TRP A 243 -9.41 2.06 -3.96
N THR A 244 -10.52 1.93 -4.65
CA THR A 244 -11.50 2.98 -4.82
C THR A 244 -12.89 2.45 -4.49
N ASP A 245 -13.56 3.10 -3.54
CA ASP A 245 -14.97 2.86 -3.24
C ASP A 245 -15.83 3.75 -4.15
N PHE A 246 -16.65 3.13 -4.98
CA PHE A 246 -17.52 3.82 -5.92
C PHE A 246 -18.97 3.88 -5.43
N ASN A 247 -19.57 5.05 -5.51
CA ASN A 247 -21.00 5.25 -5.37
C ASN A 247 -21.60 5.51 -6.77
N ALA A 248 -21.95 4.43 -7.48
CA ALA A 248 -22.46 4.54 -8.84
C ALA A 248 -23.84 5.20 -8.89
N GLN A 249 -24.67 4.96 -7.87
CA GLN A 249 -26.00 5.57 -7.80
C GLN A 249 -26.53 5.57 -6.35
N LEU A 250 -27.25 6.63 -5.99
CA LEU A 250 -28.09 6.69 -4.80
C LEU A 250 -29.52 6.31 -5.14
N VAL A 251 -30.12 5.41 -4.37
CA VAL A 251 -31.48 4.93 -4.57
C VAL A 251 -32.31 5.06 -3.30
N GLU A 252 -33.64 5.03 -3.46
CA GLU A 252 -34.61 4.86 -2.38
C GLU A 252 -35.17 3.44 -2.45
N LEU A 253 -35.27 2.75 -1.31
CA LEU A 253 -35.78 1.39 -1.19
C LEU A 253 -36.92 1.34 -0.16
N PRO A 254 -38.15 1.74 -0.52
CA PRO A 254 -39.32 1.49 0.32
C PRO A 254 -39.57 -0.02 0.51
N PRO A 255 -40.29 -0.45 1.55
CA PRO A 255 -40.66 -1.85 1.73
C PRO A 255 -41.31 -2.46 0.49
N GLY A 256 -40.82 -3.62 0.04
CA GLY A 256 -41.27 -4.33 -1.15
C GLY A 256 -40.80 -3.73 -2.49
N ALA A 257 -40.04 -2.64 -2.47
CA ALA A 257 -39.52 -2.04 -3.68
C ALA A 257 -38.16 -2.62 -4.09
N SER A 258 -37.87 -2.55 -5.38
CA SER A 258 -36.57 -2.92 -5.96
C SER A 258 -35.95 -1.73 -6.67
N ALA A 259 -34.64 -1.63 -6.62
CA ALA A 259 -33.82 -0.69 -7.39
C ALA A 259 -32.73 -1.43 -8.16
N THR A 260 -32.49 -1.01 -9.40
CA THR A 260 -31.48 -1.61 -10.28
C THR A 260 -30.46 -0.57 -10.69
N VAL A 261 -29.17 -0.88 -10.49
CA VAL A 261 -28.03 -0.03 -10.85
C VAL A 261 -27.11 -0.78 -11.81
N THR A 262 -26.75 -0.10 -12.91
CA THR A 262 -25.87 -0.66 -13.95
C THR A 262 -24.57 0.15 -14.05
N ARG A 263 -23.44 -0.54 -14.11
CA ARG A 263 -22.09 0.00 -14.28
C ARG A 263 -21.25 -0.97 -15.10
N TRP A 264 -20.04 -0.57 -15.45
CA TRP A 264 -19.18 -1.35 -16.33
C TRP A 264 -17.76 -1.43 -15.79
N LEU A 265 -17.17 -2.62 -15.88
CA LEU A 265 -15.74 -2.82 -15.85
C LEU A 265 -15.25 -2.94 -17.29
N VAL A 266 -14.52 -1.93 -17.76
CA VAL A 266 -13.93 -1.89 -19.10
C VAL A 266 -12.51 -2.42 -19.01
N ILE A 267 -12.12 -3.31 -19.95
CA ILE A 267 -10.84 -3.99 -19.98
C ILE A 267 -10.17 -3.73 -21.33
N GLY A 268 -8.98 -3.15 -21.31
CA GLY A 268 -8.24 -2.78 -22.51
C GLY A 268 -6.73 -2.97 -22.34
N SER A 269 -5.97 -2.36 -23.22
CA SER A 269 -4.51 -2.32 -23.15
C SER A 269 -4.04 -0.92 -22.74
N PRO A 270 -2.95 -0.81 -21.96
CA PRO A 270 -2.37 0.48 -21.64
C PRO A 270 -1.64 1.15 -22.82
N THR A 271 -1.46 0.43 -23.95
CA THR A 271 -0.61 0.85 -25.07
C THR A 271 -1.37 1.09 -26.36
N ASP A 272 -2.69 0.87 -26.38
CA ASP A 272 -3.54 1.07 -27.57
C ASP A 272 -4.87 1.81 -27.25
N THR A 273 -5.74 1.95 -28.23
CA THR A 273 -7.02 2.65 -28.07
C THR A 273 -8.13 1.82 -27.45
N SER A 274 -7.93 0.55 -27.19
CA SER A 274 -8.99 -0.42 -26.85
C SER A 274 -9.78 -0.07 -25.59
N LEU A 275 -9.11 0.43 -24.54
CA LEU A 275 -9.77 0.93 -23.33
C LEU A 275 -10.71 2.10 -23.65
N TYR A 276 -10.22 3.07 -24.40
CA TYR A 276 -10.95 4.31 -24.71
C TYR A 276 -12.07 4.07 -25.74
N GLU A 277 -11.91 3.14 -26.69
CA GLU A 277 -12.98 2.72 -27.61
C GLU A 277 -14.19 2.13 -26.85
N ALA A 278 -13.88 1.27 -25.89
CA ALA A 278 -14.92 0.68 -25.05
C ALA A 278 -15.55 1.71 -24.10
N LEU A 279 -14.75 2.60 -23.49
CA LEU A 279 -15.26 3.72 -22.69
C LEU A 279 -16.14 4.66 -23.49
N ALA A 280 -15.74 5.05 -24.69
CA ALA A 280 -16.55 5.89 -25.59
C ALA A 280 -17.88 5.22 -25.90
N THR A 281 -17.89 3.90 -26.09
CA THR A 281 -19.12 3.12 -26.31
C THR A 281 -20.03 3.14 -25.08
N VAL A 282 -19.50 2.88 -23.87
CA VAL A 282 -20.23 2.93 -22.60
C VAL A 282 -20.81 4.31 -22.34
N ARG A 283 -20.04 5.36 -22.55
CA ARG A 283 -20.42 6.76 -22.33
C ARG A 283 -21.27 7.34 -23.46
N LYS A 284 -21.52 6.57 -24.54
CA LYS A 284 -22.18 7.03 -25.78
C LYS A 284 -21.54 8.31 -26.33
N ALA A 285 -20.23 8.42 -26.19
CA ALA A 285 -19.44 9.59 -26.55
C ALA A 285 -18.76 9.39 -27.90
N ARG A 286 -18.44 10.50 -28.58
CA ARG A 286 -17.65 10.50 -29.81
C ARG A 286 -16.27 11.05 -29.47
N TRP A 287 -15.28 10.19 -29.59
CA TRP A 287 -13.87 10.55 -29.37
C TRP A 287 -13.09 10.32 -30.66
N ALA A 288 -12.13 11.15 -30.91
CA ALA A 288 -11.28 11.07 -32.09
C ALA A 288 -9.88 10.55 -31.70
N ARG A 289 -9.23 9.89 -32.66
CA ARG A 289 -7.93 9.28 -32.48
C ARG A 289 -6.81 10.31 -32.56
N LEU A 290 -5.98 10.36 -31.54
CA LEU A 290 -4.65 10.99 -31.57
C LEU A 290 -3.61 9.87 -31.55
N SER A 291 -2.61 9.95 -32.44
CA SER A 291 -1.53 8.97 -32.49
C SER A 291 -0.22 9.65 -32.91
N GLY A 292 0.88 8.95 -32.82
CA GLY A 292 2.20 9.41 -33.21
C GLY A 292 3.29 8.48 -32.73
N ARG A 293 4.52 8.82 -33.05
CA ARG A 293 5.71 8.11 -32.56
C ARG A 293 6.33 8.89 -31.40
N ILE A 294 7.01 8.16 -30.55
CA ILE A 294 7.90 8.77 -29.57
C ILE A 294 9.32 8.56 -30.07
N LEU A 295 10.04 9.64 -30.29
CA LEU A 295 11.36 9.59 -30.92
C LEU A 295 12.43 10.16 -30.00
N GLU A 296 13.59 9.54 -29.97
CA GLU A 296 14.77 10.11 -29.36
C GLU A 296 15.30 11.29 -30.19
N GLU A 297 15.53 12.43 -29.55
CA GLU A 297 16.01 13.67 -30.17
C GLU A 297 17.27 13.49 -31.04
N ALA A 298 18.25 12.72 -30.59
CA ALA A 298 19.54 12.59 -31.24
C ALA A 298 19.60 11.56 -32.35
N THR A 299 18.85 10.46 -32.23
CA THR A 299 18.92 9.29 -33.13
C THR A 299 17.71 9.18 -34.04
N GLY A 300 16.57 9.75 -33.62
CA GLY A 300 15.26 9.53 -34.27
C GLY A 300 14.71 8.13 -34.06
N GLU A 301 15.30 7.33 -33.19
CA GLU A 301 14.82 6.00 -32.86
C GLU A 301 13.50 6.07 -32.08
N SER A 302 12.61 5.10 -32.35
CA SER A 302 11.33 5.02 -31.67
C SER A 302 11.52 4.47 -30.25
N LEU A 303 10.84 5.08 -29.28
CA LEU A 303 10.94 4.77 -27.86
C LEU A 303 9.67 4.10 -27.37
N ALA A 304 9.83 2.98 -26.68
CA ALA A 304 8.76 2.28 -25.95
C ALA A 304 8.81 2.59 -24.44
N GLY A 305 7.66 2.44 -23.77
CA GLY A 305 7.54 2.53 -22.31
C GLY A 305 7.42 3.95 -21.75
N ALA A 306 7.38 4.98 -22.59
CA ALA A 306 7.10 6.33 -22.12
C ALA A 306 5.63 6.49 -21.74
N TYR A 307 5.38 7.17 -20.64
CA TYR A 307 4.04 7.61 -20.22
C TYR A 307 3.68 8.88 -21.00
N LEU A 308 2.47 8.90 -21.54
CA LEU A 308 1.90 10.10 -22.18
C LEU A 308 0.64 10.49 -21.42
N PHE A 309 0.59 11.73 -20.99
CA PHE A 309 -0.58 12.36 -20.40
C PHE A 309 -1.12 13.41 -21.36
N PHE A 310 -2.42 13.47 -21.47
CA PHE A 310 -3.15 14.41 -22.32
C PHE A 310 -3.93 15.34 -21.41
N ASP A 311 -3.37 16.53 -21.20
CA ASP A 311 -3.92 17.51 -20.26
C ASP A 311 -4.79 18.51 -21.04
N ASP A 312 -6.03 18.72 -20.63
CA ASP A 312 -6.77 19.91 -21.03
C ASP A 312 -6.49 21.08 -20.05
N ARG A 313 -7.33 22.10 -20.03
CA ARG A 313 -7.13 23.28 -19.15
C ARG A 313 -7.27 22.96 -17.66
N GLU A 314 -7.92 21.86 -17.31
CA GLU A 314 -8.24 21.50 -15.94
C GLU A 314 -7.34 20.37 -15.40
N GLY A 315 -6.66 19.66 -16.28
CA GLY A 315 -5.73 18.59 -15.91
C GLY A 315 -5.75 17.40 -16.88
N PRO A 316 -5.10 16.27 -16.51
CA PRO A 316 -4.98 15.12 -17.39
C PRO A 316 -6.34 14.43 -17.58
N VAL A 317 -6.78 14.29 -18.82
CA VAL A 317 -8.04 13.63 -19.21
C VAL A 317 -7.84 12.18 -19.60
N ALA A 318 -6.65 11.82 -20.05
CA ALA A 318 -6.29 10.48 -20.47
C ALA A 318 -4.79 10.25 -20.32
N MET A 319 -4.38 8.99 -20.26
CA MET A 319 -3.00 8.58 -20.35
C MET A 319 -2.86 7.34 -21.24
N THR A 320 -1.67 7.09 -21.77
CA THR A 320 -1.32 5.87 -22.49
C THR A 320 0.18 5.62 -22.34
N ARG A 321 0.64 4.43 -22.74
CA ARG A 321 2.06 4.09 -22.82
C ARG A 321 2.50 3.91 -24.26
N SER A 322 3.70 4.33 -24.58
CA SER A 322 4.25 4.12 -25.92
C SER A 322 4.75 2.69 -26.12
N THR A 323 4.65 2.23 -27.36
CA THR A 323 5.32 1.04 -27.88
C THR A 323 6.44 1.42 -28.85
N ALA A 324 7.19 0.47 -29.34
CA ALA A 324 8.16 0.71 -30.43
C ALA A 324 7.51 1.21 -31.74
N GLN A 325 6.19 1.00 -31.91
CA GLN A 325 5.43 1.49 -33.06
C GLN A 325 4.86 2.90 -32.85
N GLY A 326 4.90 3.41 -31.60
CA GLY A 326 4.37 4.72 -31.24
C GLY A 326 3.28 4.63 -30.16
N TYR A 327 2.39 5.62 -30.14
CA TYR A 327 1.27 5.70 -29.19
C TYR A 327 -0.05 5.97 -29.92
N ALA A 328 -1.15 5.60 -29.27
CA ALA A 328 -2.49 5.95 -29.71
C ALA A 328 -3.45 6.09 -28.53
N VAL A 329 -4.34 7.05 -28.61
CA VAL A 329 -5.38 7.33 -27.61
C VAL A 329 -6.63 7.85 -28.31
N LEU A 330 -7.81 7.70 -27.70
CA LEU A 330 -9.01 8.42 -28.13
C LEU A 330 -9.34 9.52 -27.13
N LEU A 331 -9.63 10.70 -27.64
CA LEU A 331 -9.93 11.90 -26.86
C LEU A 331 -11.20 12.58 -27.37
N PRO A 332 -12.00 13.24 -26.53
CA PRO A 332 -12.97 14.22 -26.96
C PRO A 332 -12.35 15.26 -27.89
N ALA A 333 -13.16 15.91 -28.72
CA ALA A 333 -12.66 17.05 -29.50
C ALA A 333 -12.24 18.20 -28.56
N GLY A 334 -11.08 18.78 -28.78
CA GLY A 334 -10.52 19.83 -27.91
C GLY A 334 -9.05 20.08 -28.13
N ASP A 335 -8.52 21.02 -27.35
CA ASP A 335 -7.10 21.36 -27.32
C ASP A 335 -6.45 20.70 -26.11
N TYR A 336 -5.34 20.04 -26.35
CA TYR A 336 -4.61 19.27 -25.35
C TYR A 336 -3.14 19.63 -25.30
N ARG A 337 -2.59 19.70 -24.12
CA ARG A 337 -1.15 19.67 -23.91
C ARG A 337 -0.71 18.22 -23.70
N VAL A 338 0.20 17.74 -24.54
CA VAL A 338 0.77 16.40 -24.44
C VAL A 338 2.04 16.45 -23.62
N ARG A 339 2.07 15.68 -22.57
CA ARG A 339 3.21 15.53 -21.69
C ARG A 339 3.72 14.09 -21.80
N ALA A 340 5.01 13.93 -22.12
CA ALA A 340 5.65 12.62 -22.20
C ALA A 340 6.79 12.55 -21.18
N GLU A 341 6.83 11.47 -20.40
CA GLU A 341 7.79 11.30 -19.33
C GLU A 341 8.12 9.82 -19.08
N GLY A 342 9.08 9.59 -18.19
CA GLY A 342 9.55 8.23 -17.84
C GLY A 342 10.80 7.82 -18.62
N ILE A 343 11.25 6.57 -18.36
CA ILE A 343 12.42 5.94 -18.99
C ILE A 343 13.72 6.79 -18.96
N GLY A 344 13.84 7.70 -17.97
CA GLY A 344 15.01 8.59 -17.83
C GLY A 344 15.10 9.70 -18.87
N ARG A 345 13.99 10.08 -19.50
CA ARG A 345 13.90 11.07 -20.57
C ARG A 345 12.84 12.10 -20.24
N SER A 346 12.99 13.30 -20.77
CA SER A 346 11.96 14.33 -20.74
C SER A 346 11.43 14.58 -22.15
N GLY A 347 10.12 14.73 -22.26
CA GLY A 347 9.45 15.22 -23.44
C GLY A 347 9.59 16.75 -23.61
N PRO A 348 9.02 17.33 -24.66
CA PRO A 348 8.98 18.77 -24.86
C PRO A 348 8.22 19.42 -23.70
N ALA A 349 8.67 20.60 -23.30
CA ALA A 349 8.05 21.37 -22.23
C ALA A 349 6.59 21.74 -22.55
N GLU A 350 6.31 22.00 -23.81
CA GLU A 350 4.97 22.36 -24.31
C GLU A 350 4.77 21.74 -25.69
N LEU A 351 3.85 20.80 -25.80
CA LEU A 351 3.34 20.29 -27.07
C LEU A 351 1.82 20.42 -27.04
N GLU A 352 1.29 21.40 -27.78
CA GLU A 352 -0.15 21.58 -27.92
C GLU A 352 -0.66 20.84 -29.17
N VAL A 353 -1.79 20.17 -29.02
CA VAL A 353 -2.43 19.39 -30.07
C VAL A 353 -3.91 19.64 -30.04
N THR A 354 -4.48 19.96 -31.20
CA THR A 354 -5.93 20.07 -31.39
C THR A 354 -6.50 18.77 -31.97
N VAL A 355 -7.48 18.18 -31.29
CA VAL A 355 -8.22 16.99 -31.76
C VAL A 355 -9.59 17.44 -32.27
N GLY A 356 -9.86 17.22 -33.54
CA GLY A 356 -11.15 17.57 -34.17
C GLY A 356 -12.18 16.45 -34.00
N GLU A 357 -13.49 16.79 -34.19
CA GLU A 357 -14.61 15.83 -34.00
C GLU A 357 -14.62 14.62 -34.96
N ALA A 358 -14.11 14.78 -36.18
CA ALA A 358 -14.21 13.76 -37.22
C ALA A 358 -12.88 13.30 -37.80
N THR A 359 -11.81 14.03 -37.55
CA THR A 359 -10.50 13.74 -38.11
C THR A 359 -9.53 13.47 -36.96
N GLY A 360 -8.94 12.29 -36.97
CA GLY A 360 -7.84 12.00 -36.06
C GLY A 360 -6.68 12.97 -36.27
N ALA A 361 -5.86 13.15 -35.26
CA ALA A 361 -4.61 13.90 -35.32
C ALA A 361 -3.42 12.96 -35.23
N SER A 362 -2.30 13.35 -35.80
CA SER A 362 -1.03 12.63 -35.68
C SER A 362 0.08 13.61 -35.35
N HIS A 363 0.76 13.35 -34.26
CA HIS A 363 1.87 14.17 -33.77
C HIS A 363 2.98 13.31 -33.18
N ASP A 364 4.18 13.41 -33.72
CA ASP A 364 5.35 12.77 -33.12
C ASP A 364 5.82 13.59 -31.89
N VAL A 365 6.20 12.90 -30.83
CA VAL A 365 6.76 13.50 -29.61
C VAL A 365 8.24 13.20 -29.56
N ILE A 366 9.04 14.25 -29.42
CA ILE A 366 10.49 14.11 -29.33
C ILE A 366 10.91 14.17 -27.87
N MET A 367 11.59 13.14 -27.40
CA MET A 367 12.15 13.07 -26.06
C MET A 367 13.67 13.23 -26.07
N SER A 368 14.20 13.80 -25.02
CA SER A 368 15.64 13.94 -24.79
C SER A 368 16.37 12.59 -24.87
N ARG A 369 17.69 12.63 -25.00
CA ARG A 369 18.53 11.47 -24.70
C ARG A 369 18.36 11.08 -23.24
N ARG A 370 18.45 9.76 -22.96
CA ARG A 370 18.34 9.21 -21.60
C ARG A 370 19.42 9.81 -20.70
N GLY A 371 19.03 10.38 -19.57
CA GLY A 371 19.91 10.67 -18.47
C GLY A 371 19.88 9.53 -17.44
N ALA A 372 20.86 9.51 -16.54
CA ALA A 372 20.93 8.57 -15.44
C ALA A 372 21.63 9.18 -14.22
N LEU A 373 21.37 8.58 -13.05
CA LEU A 373 22.05 8.86 -11.79
C LEU A 373 22.70 7.59 -11.26
N ALA A 374 24.02 7.51 -11.26
CA ALA A 374 24.77 6.51 -10.50
C ALA A 374 24.92 7.00 -9.05
N TYR A 375 24.61 6.15 -8.10
CA TYR A 375 24.68 6.52 -6.68
C TYR A 375 25.48 5.52 -5.85
N ARG A 376 26.10 6.06 -4.79
CA ARG A 376 26.76 5.29 -3.76
C ARG A 376 26.40 5.85 -2.39
N VAL A 377 25.77 5.04 -1.54
CA VAL A 377 25.52 5.35 -0.13
C VAL A 377 26.44 4.52 0.73
N ARG A 378 27.13 5.18 1.66
CA ARG A 378 28.13 4.53 2.53
C ARG A 378 27.96 4.96 3.97
N GLU A 379 28.27 4.03 4.87
CA GLU A 379 28.51 4.28 6.30
C GLU A 379 29.98 3.95 6.58
N ASN A 380 30.71 4.89 7.19
CA ASN A 380 32.17 4.80 7.27
C ASN A 380 32.78 4.63 5.86
N ASN A 381 33.42 3.49 5.57
CA ASN A 381 34.02 3.20 4.26
C ASN A 381 33.29 2.08 3.48
N GLY A 382 32.19 1.55 4.04
CA GLY A 382 31.43 0.43 3.43
C GLY A 382 30.09 0.87 2.85
N PRO A 383 29.59 0.19 1.83
CA PRO A 383 28.26 0.44 1.32
C PRO A 383 27.19 0.06 2.37
N VAL A 384 26.06 0.75 2.35
CA VAL A 384 24.97 0.53 3.30
C VAL A 384 23.62 0.64 2.60
N PRO A 385 22.66 -0.24 2.93
CA PRO A 385 21.29 -0.11 2.42
C PRO A 385 20.71 1.26 2.79
N ALA A 386 19.92 1.83 1.88
CA ALA A 386 19.34 3.15 2.09
C ALA A 386 18.12 3.38 1.20
N ARG A 387 17.33 4.35 1.58
CA ARG A 387 16.33 5.00 0.71
C ARG A 387 16.92 6.27 0.13
N LEU A 388 16.80 6.41 -1.19
CA LEU A 388 17.08 7.64 -1.90
C LEU A 388 15.78 8.33 -2.27
N THR A 389 15.61 9.59 -1.88
CA THR A 389 14.49 10.44 -2.33
C THR A 389 15.06 11.47 -3.31
N ILE A 390 14.52 11.50 -4.53
CA ILE A 390 14.99 12.35 -5.63
C ILE A 390 13.97 13.45 -5.86
N LEU A 391 14.33 14.68 -5.57
CA LEU A 391 13.47 15.84 -5.66
C LEU A 391 13.95 16.77 -6.78
N GLY A 392 13.05 17.16 -7.66
CA GLY A 392 13.33 18.14 -8.71
C GLY A 392 13.54 19.54 -8.14
N LEU A 393 14.55 20.25 -8.65
CA LEU A 393 14.76 21.66 -8.35
C LEU A 393 14.20 22.51 -9.48
N LEU A 394 13.28 23.40 -9.18
CA LEU A 394 12.60 24.23 -10.19
C LEU A 394 13.58 24.79 -11.25
N PRO A 395 13.27 24.65 -12.56
CA PRO A 395 11.98 24.23 -13.12
C PRO A 395 11.80 22.71 -13.27
N THR A 396 12.79 21.91 -12.85
CA THR A 396 12.70 20.43 -12.89
C THR A 396 11.64 19.94 -11.92
N ARG A 397 10.79 19.03 -12.36
CA ARG A 397 9.78 18.36 -11.54
C ARG A 397 10.39 17.15 -10.83
N ASP A 398 9.70 16.65 -9.81
CA ASP A 398 10.02 15.33 -9.25
C ASP A 398 9.86 14.27 -10.35
N PRO A 399 10.79 13.31 -10.44
CA PRO A 399 10.68 12.25 -11.43
C PRO A 399 9.58 11.26 -11.04
N HIS A 400 8.91 10.67 -12.02
CA HIS A 400 8.09 9.48 -11.84
C HIS A 400 8.91 8.27 -12.32
N LEU A 401 9.41 7.46 -11.37
CA LEU A 401 10.33 6.36 -11.63
C LEU A 401 9.58 5.02 -11.77
N GLY A 402 8.37 4.92 -11.25
CA GLY A 402 7.54 3.74 -11.28
C GLY A 402 6.35 3.85 -10.31
N PRO A 403 5.49 2.82 -10.26
CA PRO A 403 4.31 2.81 -9.43
C PRO A 403 4.66 2.75 -7.92
N PRO A 404 3.78 3.20 -7.02
CA PRO A 404 4.09 3.32 -5.59
C PRO A 404 4.34 1.99 -4.87
N PHE A 405 3.99 0.87 -5.47
CA PHE A 405 4.15 -0.47 -4.91
C PHE A 405 5.42 -1.21 -5.38
N ALA A 406 6.26 -0.63 -6.22
CA ALA A 406 7.50 -1.24 -6.71
C ALA A 406 8.72 -0.32 -6.46
N SER A 407 9.95 -0.86 -6.51
CA SER A 407 11.16 -0.05 -6.44
C SER A 407 11.92 -0.14 -7.78
N PRO A 408 12.24 1.01 -8.44
CA PRO A 408 11.96 2.40 -8.04
C PRO A 408 10.47 2.74 -8.00
N ALA A 409 10.07 3.58 -7.04
CA ALA A 409 8.68 3.97 -6.82
C ALA A 409 8.57 5.50 -6.83
N GLU A 410 7.67 6.06 -7.63
CA GLU A 410 7.49 7.51 -7.70
C GLU A 410 8.85 8.25 -7.83
N ASN A 411 9.28 8.96 -6.81
CA ASN A 411 10.59 9.61 -6.73
C ASN A 411 11.57 8.93 -5.76
N LEU A 412 11.31 7.66 -5.43
CA LEU A 412 12.12 6.87 -4.49
C LEU A 412 12.93 5.79 -5.19
N VAL A 413 14.10 5.50 -4.63
CA VAL A 413 14.90 4.32 -4.95
C VAL A 413 15.30 3.65 -3.65
N LEU A 414 15.00 2.35 -3.51
CA LEU A 414 15.53 1.53 -2.42
C LEU A 414 16.80 0.83 -2.89
N THR A 415 17.83 0.85 -2.08
CA THR A 415 19.05 0.09 -2.36
C THR A 415 19.40 -0.83 -1.18
N ALA A 416 19.44 -2.13 -1.45
CA ALA A 416 19.89 -3.13 -0.49
C ALA A 416 21.42 -3.23 -0.44
N THR A 417 22.09 -2.85 -1.53
CA THR A 417 23.56 -2.94 -1.71
C THR A 417 24.29 -1.64 -1.38
N GLY A 418 23.57 -0.51 -1.32
CA GLY A 418 24.16 0.83 -1.16
C GLY A 418 24.72 1.44 -2.45
N THR A 419 24.63 0.74 -3.59
CA THR A 419 25.10 1.23 -4.89
C THR A 419 24.14 0.85 -6.00
N GLY A 420 24.07 1.65 -7.05
CA GLY A 420 23.25 1.38 -8.21
C GLY A 420 23.20 2.54 -9.20
N GLU A 421 22.36 2.39 -10.21
CA GLU A 421 22.05 3.38 -11.20
C GLU A 421 20.53 3.42 -11.43
N VAL A 422 19.98 4.61 -11.56
CA VAL A 422 18.58 4.80 -11.93
C VAL A 422 18.50 5.73 -13.14
N ALA A 423 17.60 5.39 -14.07
CA ALA A 423 17.29 6.27 -15.19
C ALA A 423 16.60 7.53 -14.66
N LEU A 424 17.13 8.70 -15.00
CA LEU A 424 16.65 9.99 -14.50
C LEU A 424 16.61 11.01 -15.65
N PRO A 425 15.47 11.67 -15.86
CA PRO A 425 15.37 12.70 -16.90
C PRO A 425 16.42 13.80 -16.72
N PRO A 426 16.90 14.43 -17.83
CA PRO A 426 17.76 15.59 -17.70
C PRO A 426 17.13 16.68 -16.86
N GLY A 427 17.89 17.25 -15.93
CA GLY A 427 17.40 18.25 -14.98
C GLY A 427 18.31 18.48 -13.79
N HIS A 428 17.84 19.30 -12.87
CA HIS A 428 18.51 19.63 -11.62
C HIS A 428 17.80 18.95 -10.45
N TYR A 429 18.53 18.16 -9.66
CA TYR A 429 17.93 17.36 -8.60
C TYR A 429 18.64 17.54 -7.28
N ARG A 430 17.88 17.37 -6.23
CA ARG A 430 18.33 17.17 -4.87
C ARG A 430 18.10 15.71 -4.50
N VAL A 431 19.15 14.99 -4.19
CA VAL A 431 19.12 13.58 -3.82
C VAL A 431 19.36 13.47 -2.31
N LEU A 432 18.40 12.92 -1.59
CA LEU A 432 18.50 12.65 -0.17
C LEU A 432 18.73 11.17 0.06
N ALA A 433 19.73 10.79 0.86
CA ALA A 433 19.89 9.43 1.37
C ALA A 433 19.51 9.37 2.86
N SER A 434 18.66 8.41 3.21
CA SER A 434 18.20 8.14 4.57
C SER A 434 18.22 6.64 4.87
N ARG A 435 18.26 6.28 6.18
CA ARG A 435 18.23 4.88 6.64
C ARG A 435 17.49 4.77 7.99
N GLY A 436 16.30 5.34 8.07
CA GLY A 436 15.50 5.33 9.30
C GLY A 436 16.04 6.27 10.40
N PRO A 437 15.41 6.24 11.59
CA PRO A 437 15.57 7.29 12.61
C PRO A 437 16.88 7.23 13.40
N GLN A 438 17.69 6.18 13.26
CA GLN A 438 18.99 6.08 13.95
C GLN A 438 20.15 6.72 13.16
N TYR A 439 19.90 7.10 11.90
CA TYR A 439 20.94 7.57 10.99
C TYR A 439 20.81 9.06 10.69
N SER A 440 21.95 9.67 10.37
CA SER A 440 21.96 10.98 9.73
C SER A 440 21.35 10.90 8.33
N VAL A 441 21.03 12.05 7.75
CA VAL A 441 20.62 12.18 6.35
C VAL A 441 21.76 12.86 5.59
N ALA A 442 22.05 12.37 4.39
CA ALA A 442 22.97 13.00 3.46
C ALA A 442 22.21 13.59 2.27
N GLU A 443 22.70 14.68 1.75
CA GLU A 443 22.13 15.39 0.61
C GLU A 443 23.20 15.64 -0.44
N ALA A 444 22.85 15.45 -1.72
CA ALA A 444 23.65 15.88 -2.85
C ALA A 444 22.76 16.64 -3.85
N ARG A 445 23.33 17.63 -4.51
CA ARG A 445 22.73 18.27 -5.67
C ARG A 445 23.41 17.75 -6.91
N VAL A 446 22.65 17.31 -7.89
CA VAL A 446 23.16 16.73 -9.11
C VAL A 446 22.49 17.38 -10.33
N ASP A 447 23.29 17.60 -11.36
CA ASP A 447 22.83 18.03 -12.67
C ASP A 447 22.92 16.83 -13.60
N VAL A 448 21.79 16.37 -14.10
CA VAL A 448 21.70 15.28 -15.07
C VAL A 448 21.58 15.88 -16.45
N ASN A 449 22.58 15.64 -17.31
CA ASN A 449 22.56 16.05 -18.70
C ASN A 449 22.00 14.95 -19.60
N ALA A 450 21.44 15.38 -20.75
CA ALA A 450 20.93 14.45 -21.73
C ALA A 450 22.06 13.55 -22.31
N GLY A 451 21.90 12.23 -22.18
CA GLY A 451 22.88 11.25 -22.62
C GLY A 451 24.05 11.02 -21.68
N GLU A 452 23.98 11.52 -20.45
CA GLU A 452 25.04 11.37 -19.46
C GLU A 452 24.52 10.68 -18.19
N THR A 453 25.44 10.06 -17.47
CA THR A 453 25.19 9.54 -16.11
C THR A 453 25.86 10.47 -15.12
N ALA A 454 25.05 11.19 -14.34
CA ALA A 454 25.50 11.95 -13.19
C ALA A 454 25.86 11.01 -12.03
N SER A 455 26.66 11.47 -11.06
CA SER A 455 27.01 10.65 -9.89
C SER A 455 26.71 11.36 -8.57
N ALA A 456 26.25 10.59 -7.56
CA ALA A 456 26.06 11.04 -6.19
C ALA A 456 26.76 10.10 -5.21
N GLU A 457 27.69 10.66 -4.41
CA GLU A 457 28.28 9.99 -3.27
C GLU A 457 27.67 10.57 -1.99
N LEU A 458 27.05 9.69 -1.17
CA LEU A 458 26.28 10.08 0.00
C LEU A 458 26.80 9.31 1.21
N ALA A 459 27.22 10.02 2.25
CA ALA A 459 27.69 9.40 3.48
C ALA A 459 26.66 9.62 4.59
N ILE A 460 26.15 8.54 5.14
CA ILE A 460 25.26 8.53 6.30
C ILE A 460 25.94 7.81 7.44
N ASP A 461 25.73 8.27 8.66
CA ASP A 461 26.32 7.70 9.85
C ASP A 461 25.23 7.32 10.84
N ARG A 462 25.41 6.20 11.53
CA ARG A 462 24.59 5.88 12.69
C ARG A 462 24.94 6.85 13.81
N VAL A 463 24.04 7.78 14.12
CA VAL A 463 24.23 8.88 15.06
C VAL A 463 23.49 8.69 16.39
N VAL A 464 22.58 7.71 16.45
CA VAL A 464 21.82 7.33 17.64
C VAL A 464 22.02 5.83 17.87
N ASP A 465 22.49 5.47 19.05
CA ASP A 465 22.64 4.06 19.44
C ASP A 465 21.29 3.41 19.76
N GLY A 466 20.32 4.24 20.19
CA GLY A 466 18.98 3.79 20.59
C GLY A 466 19.00 2.90 21.83
N PHE A 467 20.01 3.10 22.71
CA PHE A 467 20.20 2.35 23.96
C PHE A 467 20.31 0.83 23.79
N GLY A 468 20.86 0.38 22.64
CA GLY A 468 21.00 -1.04 22.32
C GLY A 468 19.71 -1.74 21.92
N LEU A 469 18.61 -1.03 21.76
CA LEU A 469 17.35 -1.59 21.27
C LEU A 469 17.45 -2.04 19.82
N ARG A 470 16.76 -3.14 19.50
CA ARG A 470 16.55 -3.64 18.14
C ARG A 470 15.14 -3.36 17.71
N CYS A 471 14.99 -2.85 16.48
CA CYS A 471 13.71 -2.38 15.98
C CYS A 471 13.17 -3.27 14.87
N PHE A 472 11.86 -3.42 14.85
CA PHE A 472 11.10 -4.12 13.84
C PHE A 472 9.76 -3.41 13.63
N ASP A 473 9.13 -3.72 12.52
CA ASP A 473 7.77 -3.32 12.21
C ASP A 473 6.87 -4.55 12.35
N PRO A 474 5.97 -4.61 13.35
CA PRO A 474 5.11 -5.77 13.56
C PRO A 474 3.92 -5.84 12.61
N HIS A 475 3.71 -4.82 11.76
CA HIS A 475 2.51 -4.67 10.94
C HIS A 475 2.86 -4.11 9.55
N GLN A 476 2.98 -5.01 8.57
CA GLN A 476 3.34 -4.68 7.19
C GLN A 476 2.89 -5.76 6.22
N HIS A 477 2.57 -5.34 4.97
CA HIS A 477 2.00 -6.20 3.94
C HIS A 477 2.87 -6.26 2.68
N ALA A 478 2.82 -7.39 2.00
CA ALA A 478 3.44 -7.63 0.70
C ALA A 478 2.45 -8.36 -0.23
N ALA A 479 2.84 -8.68 -1.45
CA ALA A 479 1.97 -9.28 -2.47
C ALA A 479 1.21 -10.57 -2.07
N PRO A 480 1.58 -11.37 -1.06
CA PRO A 480 0.71 -12.42 -0.54
C PRO A 480 -0.55 -11.90 0.14
N SER A 481 -0.54 -10.66 0.65
CA SER A 481 -1.71 -9.96 1.15
C SER A 481 -2.58 -9.52 -0.02
N ALA A 482 -3.89 -9.69 0.12
CA ALA A 482 -4.84 -9.40 -0.96
C ALA A 482 -4.89 -7.92 -1.35
N ASP A 483 -4.39 -7.04 -0.51
CA ASP A 483 -4.43 -5.58 -0.63
C ASP A 483 -3.05 -4.93 -0.77
N SER A 484 -2.02 -5.72 -1.05
CA SER A 484 -0.69 -5.18 -1.31
C SER A 484 -0.08 -5.75 -2.59
N ALA A 485 0.28 -4.88 -3.52
CA ALA A 485 1.01 -5.25 -4.73
C ALA A 485 2.53 -5.24 -4.56
N VAL A 486 3.05 -4.93 -3.37
CA VAL A 486 4.50 -4.85 -3.09
C VAL A 486 5.13 -6.24 -3.12
N SER A 487 6.10 -6.46 -4.00
CA SER A 487 6.80 -7.75 -4.04
C SER A 487 7.51 -8.05 -2.72
N LEU A 488 7.69 -9.34 -2.40
CA LEU A 488 8.47 -9.74 -1.21
C LEU A 488 9.90 -9.17 -1.24
N VAL A 489 10.49 -9.05 -2.43
CA VAL A 489 11.83 -8.47 -2.63
C VAL A 489 11.84 -6.98 -2.29
N ASP A 490 10.86 -6.22 -2.81
CA ASP A 490 10.76 -4.78 -2.52
C ASP A 490 10.41 -4.51 -1.05
N ARG A 491 9.57 -5.35 -0.44
CA ARG A 491 9.25 -5.24 0.98
C ARG A 491 10.47 -5.52 1.86
N ALA A 492 11.25 -6.54 1.53
CA ALA A 492 12.51 -6.82 2.22
C ALA A 492 13.54 -5.67 2.02
N ALA A 493 13.63 -5.12 0.79
CA ALA A 493 14.46 -3.95 0.52
C ALA A 493 14.02 -2.73 1.32
N SER A 494 12.70 -2.51 1.48
CA SER A 494 12.15 -1.42 2.31
C SER A 494 12.60 -1.53 3.76
N ASN A 495 12.50 -2.73 4.37
CA ASN A 495 12.97 -2.97 5.73
C ASN A 495 14.46 -2.64 5.90
N LEU A 496 15.29 -3.10 4.97
CA LEU A 496 16.73 -2.80 4.96
C LEU A 496 16.99 -1.29 4.82
N ALA A 497 16.32 -0.64 3.90
CA ALA A 497 16.50 0.78 3.62
C ALA A 497 16.08 1.66 4.81
N GLU A 498 15.07 1.23 5.58
CA GLU A 498 14.61 1.91 6.79
C GLU A 498 15.35 1.48 8.06
N GLY A 499 16.41 0.66 7.93
CA GLY A 499 17.28 0.28 9.04
C GLY A 499 16.62 -0.66 10.05
N LEU A 500 15.64 -1.44 9.64
CA LEU A 500 15.06 -2.49 10.47
C LEU A 500 15.96 -3.73 10.46
N ASP A 501 15.98 -4.45 11.57
CA ASP A 501 16.85 -5.63 11.77
C ASP A 501 16.20 -6.91 11.26
N VAL A 502 14.87 -6.93 11.10
CA VAL A 502 14.08 -8.11 10.76
C VAL A 502 12.81 -7.71 10.02
N VAL A 503 12.42 -8.49 9.02
CA VAL A 503 11.06 -8.47 8.46
C VAL A 503 10.16 -9.27 9.40
N VAL A 504 9.06 -8.69 9.83
CA VAL A 504 7.96 -9.42 10.45
C VAL A 504 6.83 -9.44 9.41
N ALA A 505 6.62 -10.59 8.79
CA ALA A 505 5.62 -10.74 7.73
C ALA A 505 4.24 -10.95 8.36
N THR A 506 3.31 -10.03 8.07
CA THR A 506 1.94 -10.05 8.64
C THR A 506 0.89 -9.83 7.55
N ASP A 507 1.04 -10.53 6.42
CA ASP A 507 0.08 -10.51 5.32
C ASP A 507 -1.30 -11.02 5.79
N HIS A 508 -2.40 -10.49 5.23
CA HIS A 508 -3.77 -10.84 5.61
C HIS A 508 -4.13 -12.30 5.35
N ASN A 509 -4.42 -13.05 6.42
CA ASN A 509 -4.92 -14.44 6.36
C ASN A 509 -4.08 -15.35 5.47
N THR A 510 -2.77 -15.08 5.36
CA THR A 510 -1.86 -15.84 4.50
C THR A 510 -0.44 -15.88 5.06
N VAL A 511 0.23 -17.01 4.83
CA VAL A 511 1.62 -17.22 5.25
C VAL A 511 2.44 -17.69 4.04
N SER A 512 3.30 -16.82 3.53
CA SER A 512 4.16 -17.13 2.39
C SER A 512 5.44 -17.86 2.81
N SER A 513 5.81 -18.92 2.06
CA SER A 513 7.08 -19.63 2.19
C SER A 513 8.26 -18.94 1.49
N ASP A 514 8.01 -17.96 0.64
CA ASP A 514 8.96 -17.45 -0.36
C ASP A 514 9.85 -16.30 0.15
N TRP A 515 9.59 -15.81 1.37
CA TRP A 515 10.35 -14.74 1.99
C TRP A 515 11.87 -14.98 2.04
N ASN A 516 12.31 -16.22 2.35
CA ASN A 516 13.73 -16.51 2.41
C ASN A 516 14.41 -16.38 1.04
N ALA A 517 13.70 -16.76 -0.04
CA ALA A 517 14.20 -16.60 -1.40
C ALA A 517 14.29 -15.12 -1.77
N ALA A 518 13.27 -14.33 -1.47
CA ALA A 518 13.23 -12.89 -1.71
C ALA A 518 14.35 -12.14 -0.97
N ILE A 519 14.58 -12.45 0.31
CA ILE A 519 15.67 -11.85 1.08
C ILE A 519 17.05 -12.22 0.48
N ALA A 520 17.21 -13.45 0.05
CA ALA A 520 18.49 -13.92 -0.56
C ALA A 520 18.77 -13.23 -1.90
N GLU A 521 17.73 -12.94 -2.69
CA GLU A 521 17.83 -12.25 -3.98
C GLU A 521 18.40 -10.83 -3.86
N LEU A 522 18.18 -10.16 -2.73
CA LEU A 522 18.67 -8.79 -2.51
C LEU A 522 20.19 -8.64 -2.52
N HIS A 523 20.94 -9.73 -2.27
CA HIS A 523 22.40 -9.66 -2.10
C HIS A 523 22.85 -8.50 -1.19
N ALA A 524 22.12 -8.29 -0.10
CA ALA A 524 22.16 -7.08 0.71
C ALA A 524 23.54 -6.86 1.37
N ALA A 525 23.94 -5.60 1.48
CA ALA A 525 25.16 -5.20 2.18
C ALA A 525 25.09 -5.42 3.71
N ARG A 526 23.91 -5.68 4.26
CA ARG A 526 23.66 -5.96 5.69
C ARG A 526 22.71 -7.16 5.80
N PRO A 527 22.85 -7.97 6.86
CA PRO A 527 21.91 -9.06 7.11
C PRO A 527 20.51 -8.54 7.46
N LEU A 528 19.50 -9.30 7.09
CA LEU A 528 18.09 -9.06 7.41
C LEU A 528 17.51 -10.37 7.95
N GLY A 529 16.92 -10.34 9.13
CA GLY A 529 16.20 -11.47 9.71
C GLY A 529 14.80 -11.62 9.14
N LEU A 530 14.14 -12.74 9.45
CA LEU A 530 12.75 -13.01 9.09
C LEU A 530 12.02 -13.60 10.29
N ILE A 531 10.86 -13.06 10.61
CA ILE A 531 9.88 -13.65 11.51
C ILE A 531 8.56 -13.72 10.75
N VAL A 532 8.03 -14.91 10.57
CA VAL A 532 6.76 -15.10 9.85
C VAL A 532 5.61 -15.04 10.84
N GLY A 533 4.60 -14.29 10.51
CA GLY A 533 3.34 -14.13 11.21
C GLY A 533 2.17 -14.07 10.23
N ASP A 534 1.06 -13.53 10.67
CA ASP A 534 -0.18 -13.36 9.90
C ASP A 534 -0.99 -12.24 10.54
N GLU A 535 -1.54 -11.34 9.77
CA GLU A 535 -2.63 -10.50 10.23
C GLU A 535 -3.95 -11.24 10.02
N VAL A 536 -4.43 -11.86 11.08
CA VAL A 536 -5.70 -12.56 11.11
C VAL A 536 -6.84 -11.55 11.09
N SER A 537 -7.44 -11.39 9.94
CA SER A 537 -8.50 -10.42 9.69
C SER A 537 -9.85 -11.08 9.86
N LEU A 538 -10.56 -10.67 10.91
CA LEU A 538 -11.89 -11.14 11.27
C LEU A 538 -12.88 -10.01 10.96
N GLU A 539 -13.54 -10.10 9.81
CA GLU A 539 -14.47 -9.09 9.34
C GLU A 539 -15.50 -8.70 10.41
N ARG A 540 -15.70 -7.38 10.59
CA ARG A 540 -16.62 -6.79 11.57
C ARG A 540 -16.29 -7.10 13.03
N PHE A 541 -15.14 -7.70 13.29
CA PHE A 541 -14.71 -8.03 14.64
C PHE A 541 -13.39 -7.34 14.99
N GLY A 542 -12.36 -7.48 14.15
CA GLY A 542 -11.07 -6.84 14.30
C GLY A 542 -9.95 -7.62 13.64
N HIS A 543 -8.77 -6.99 13.55
CA HIS A 543 -7.56 -7.56 12.99
C HIS A 543 -6.53 -7.83 14.09
N PHE A 544 -5.77 -8.91 13.92
CA PHE A 544 -4.86 -9.40 14.96
C PHE A 544 -3.57 -9.94 14.35
N ALA A 545 -2.42 -9.33 14.62
CA ALA A 545 -1.16 -9.97 14.29
C ALA A 545 -0.88 -11.15 15.23
N VAL A 546 -0.53 -12.27 14.64
CA VAL A 546 -0.09 -13.47 15.36
C VAL A 546 1.34 -13.80 14.98
N ILE A 547 2.26 -13.65 15.91
CA ILE A 547 3.71 -13.70 15.67
C ILE A 547 4.41 -14.53 16.74
N PRO A 548 5.26 -15.50 16.37
CA PRO A 548 5.42 -16.11 15.05
C PRO A 548 4.33 -17.14 14.73
N LEU A 549 4.16 -17.40 13.45
CA LEU A 549 3.42 -18.59 12.98
C LEU A 549 4.41 -19.53 12.28
N PRO A 550 4.96 -20.53 12.98
CA PRO A 550 5.81 -21.52 12.35
C PRO A 550 4.96 -22.53 11.57
N HIS A 551 5.25 -22.70 10.29
CA HIS A 551 4.87 -23.82 9.43
C HIS A 551 3.51 -24.48 9.65
N GLY A 552 2.51 -24.13 8.85
CA GLY A 552 1.20 -24.81 8.87
C GLY A 552 0.09 -24.06 8.15
N GLY A 553 0.41 -22.94 7.53
CA GLY A 553 -0.57 -22.09 6.87
C GLY A 553 -1.25 -21.10 7.82
N PRO A 554 -2.03 -20.17 7.29
CA PRO A 554 -2.79 -19.21 8.07
C PRO A 554 -3.83 -19.93 8.93
N PRO A 555 -4.25 -19.33 10.06
CA PRO A 555 -5.34 -19.85 10.86
C PRO A 555 -6.62 -19.92 10.03
N GLU A 556 -7.38 -21.02 10.18
CA GLU A 556 -8.68 -21.14 9.51
C GLU A 556 -9.67 -20.19 10.18
N VAL A 557 -10.04 -19.12 9.48
CA VAL A 557 -10.93 -18.07 10.01
C VAL A 557 -12.37 -18.21 9.53
N ARG A 558 -12.58 -18.80 8.35
CA ARG A 558 -13.90 -18.87 7.70
C ARG A 558 -14.84 -19.86 8.37
N GLY A 559 -16.11 -19.49 8.48
CA GLY A 559 -17.17 -20.34 9.05
C GLY A 559 -17.04 -20.60 10.55
N ARG A 560 -16.09 -19.95 11.24
CA ARG A 560 -15.90 -20.03 12.69
C ARG A 560 -16.36 -18.74 13.36
N PRO A 561 -16.96 -18.83 14.56
CA PRO A 561 -17.26 -17.62 15.32
C PRO A 561 -15.96 -16.82 15.59
N PRO A 562 -15.93 -15.50 15.33
CA PRO A 562 -14.71 -14.70 15.48
C PRO A 562 -14.04 -14.79 16.86
N ARG A 563 -14.85 -14.88 17.93
CA ARG A 563 -14.35 -15.05 19.31
C ARG A 563 -13.61 -16.38 19.50
N ASP A 564 -14.10 -17.45 18.89
CA ASP A 564 -13.47 -18.78 18.99
C ASP A 564 -12.18 -18.81 18.17
N VAL A 565 -12.13 -18.10 17.06
CA VAL A 565 -10.88 -17.89 16.30
C VAL A 565 -9.89 -17.14 17.18
N LEU A 566 -10.22 -15.96 17.71
CA LEU A 566 -9.31 -15.15 18.52
C LEU A 566 -8.75 -15.94 19.72
N ARG A 567 -9.60 -16.66 20.46
CA ARG A 567 -9.14 -17.53 21.56
C ARG A 567 -8.16 -18.60 21.10
N SER A 568 -8.33 -19.12 19.88
CA SER A 568 -7.43 -20.15 19.32
C SER A 568 -6.08 -19.61 18.86
N LEU A 569 -5.95 -18.30 18.64
CA LEU A 569 -4.70 -17.65 18.25
C LEU A 569 -3.74 -17.54 19.43
N HIS A 570 -4.26 -17.29 20.63
CA HIS A 570 -3.42 -17.18 21.82
C HIS A 570 -2.83 -18.54 22.21
N GLY A 571 -1.54 -18.55 22.60
CA GLY A 571 -0.88 -19.77 23.00
C GLY A 571 0.63 -19.58 23.26
N PRO A 572 1.28 -20.58 23.86
CA PRO A 572 2.68 -20.47 24.22
C PRO A 572 3.57 -20.33 22.99
N GLY A 573 4.55 -19.43 23.07
CA GLY A 573 5.56 -19.25 22.04
C GLY A 573 5.14 -18.31 20.89
N ARG A 574 4.02 -17.62 21.03
CA ARG A 574 3.54 -16.58 20.11
C ARG A 574 2.94 -15.42 20.87
N VAL A 575 2.74 -14.32 20.16
CA VAL A 575 2.14 -13.06 20.64
C VAL A 575 0.93 -12.77 19.76
N VAL A 576 -0.17 -12.34 20.36
CA VAL A 576 -1.35 -11.82 19.67
C VAL A 576 -1.42 -10.31 19.93
N ILE A 577 -1.31 -9.53 18.87
CA ILE A 577 -1.38 -8.07 18.89
C ILE A 577 -2.73 -7.67 18.30
N VAL A 578 -3.51 -6.86 18.99
CA VAL A 578 -4.65 -6.21 18.34
C VAL A 578 -4.16 -5.02 17.53
N GLU A 579 -4.37 -5.07 16.21
CA GLU A 579 -3.91 -4.06 15.25
C GLU A 579 -4.96 -2.97 15.05
N HIS A 580 -4.51 -1.75 14.73
CA HIS A 580 -5.35 -0.54 14.55
C HIS A 580 -6.70 -0.61 15.31
N PRO A 581 -6.70 -0.81 16.65
CA PRO A 581 -7.91 -1.16 17.42
C PRO A 581 -9.01 -0.11 17.33
N ARG A 582 -8.69 1.11 16.87
CA ARG A 582 -9.54 2.24 16.54
C ARG A 582 -9.31 2.71 15.10
N GLY A 583 -9.13 1.75 14.18
CA GLY A 583 -8.72 2.00 12.80
C GLY A 583 -9.75 2.70 11.91
N GLY A 584 -10.96 2.86 12.39
CA GLY A 584 -12.09 3.35 11.60
C GLY A 584 -12.80 2.22 10.86
N GLY A 585 -14.09 2.38 10.59
CA GLY A 585 -14.90 1.33 10.00
C GLY A 585 -15.06 0.13 10.92
N ARG A 586 -15.11 -1.08 10.36
CA ARG A 586 -15.39 -2.31 11.11
C ARG A 586 -14.18 -3.20 11.32
N SER A 587 -12.98 -2.73 11.02
CA SER A 587 -11.70 -3.43 11.25
C SER A 587 -11.15 -3.23 12.66
N GLY A 588 -11.55 -2.17 13.36
CA GLY A 588 -11.08 -1.85 14.70
C GLY A 588 -11.74 -2.69 15.80
N TYR A 589 -10.97 -3.59 16.44
CA TYR A 589 -11.52 -4.48 17.47
C TYR A 589 -12.17 -3.73 18.65
N PHE A 590 -11.48 -2.72 19.21
CA PHE A 590 -12.03 -1.94 20.33
C PHE A 590 -13.14 -0.99 19.88
N GLU A 591 -13.23 -0.69 18.61
CA GLU A 591 -14.35 0.05 18.04
C GLU A 591 -15.62 -0.80 17.97
N ASN A 592 -15.47 -2.07 17.59
CA ASN A 592 -16.59 -3.00 17.40
C ASN A 592 -17.11 -3.61 18.71
N VAL A 593 -16.21 -4.00 19.61
CA VAL A 593 -16.57 -4.73 20.83
C VAL A 593 -16.32 -3.95 22.12
N GLY A 594 -15.62 -2.80 22.04
CA GLY A 594 -15.18 -2.04 23.21
C GLY A 594 -14.01 -2.68 23.93
N ILE A 595 -13.70 -2.16 25.11
CA ILE A 595 -12.64 -2.67 26.01
C ILE A 595 -13.19 -3.29 27.29
N ASP A 596 -14.47 -3.61 27.39
CA ASP A 596 -15.08 -4.26 28.56
C ASP A 596 -14.83 -5.78 28.52
N GLU A 597 -14.37 -6.38 29.60
CA GLU A 597 -14.12 -7.82 29.74
C GLU A 597 -15.33 -8.70 29.46
N LYS A 598 -16.55 -8.16 29.54
CA LYS A 598 -17.78 -8.87 29.19
C LYS A 598 -18.02 -8.95 27.69
N THR A 599 -17.41 -8.05 26.91
CA THR A 599 -17.60 -7.92 25.48
C THR A 599 -16.34 -8.24 24.69
N ALA A 600 -15.15 -8.02 25.23
CA ALA A 600 -13.87 -8.24 24.58
C ALA A 600 -13.12 -9.44 25.18
N GLU A 601 -12.43 -10.19 24.32
CA GLU A 601 -11.58 -11.34 24.71
C GLU A 601 -10.16 -10.84 25.08
N LEU A 602 -10.06 -10.01 26.13
CA LEU A 602 -8.82 -9.31 26.49
C LEU A 602 -7.72 -10.26 26.99
N ASP A 603 -8.07 -11.40 27.52
CA ASP A 603 -7.17 -12.46 27.97
C ASP A 603 -6.55 -13.27 26.81
N ALA A 604 -7.04 -13.07 25.59
CA ALA A 604 -6.47 -13.61 24.38
C ALA A 604 -5.44 -12.67 23.70
N LEU A 605 -5.17 -11.50 24.28
CA LEU A 605 -4.28 -10.50 23.74
C LEU A 605 -3.00 -10.38 24.58
N ASP A 606 -1.86 -10.17 23.92
CA ASP A 606 -0.57 -9.86 24.53
C ASP A 606 -0.16 -8.41 24.36
N ALA A 607 -0.57 -7.78 23.25
CA ALA A 607 -0.19 -6.41 22.92
C ALA A 607 -1.31 -5.62 22.21
N VAL A 608 -1.17 -4.30 22.23
CA VAL A 608 -2.07 -3.34 21.58
C VAL A 608 -1.25 -2.42 20.70
N GLU A 609 -1.63 -2.31 19.44
CA GLU A 609 -1.07 -1.31 18.55
C GLU A 609 -1.63 0.07 18.90
N VAL A 610 -0.83 0.84 19.64
CA VAL A 610 -1.20 2.20 20.05
C VAL A 610 -0.86 3.26 19.01
N PHE A 611 -0.03 2.90 18.03
CA PHE A 611 0.37 3.78 16.94
C PHE A 611 0.45 2.99 15.64
N SER A 612 -0.56 3.14 14.79
CA SER A 612 -0.65 2.55 13.47
C SER A 612 -0.51 3.61 12.38
N GLY A 613 0.34 3.32 11.37
CA GLY A 613 0.61 4.22 10.26
C GLY A 613 1.29 5.53 10.65
N LYS A 614 1.58 6.38 9.66
CA LYS A 614 2.32 7.64 9.85
C LYS A 614 1.54 8.75 10.54
N ASP A 615 0.22 8.68 10.58
CA ASP A 615 -0.64 9.76 11.09
C ASP A 615 -0.67 9.80 12.61
N THR A 616 0.18 10.63 13.21
CA THR A 616 0.25 10.82 14.66
C THR A 616 -1.02 11.42 15.29
N THR A 617 -1.99 11.91 14.50
CA THR A 617 -3.27 12.43 15.04
C THR A 617 -4.20 11.30 15.47
N ARG A 618 -3.97 10.08 14.99
CA ARG A 618 -4.78 8.88 15.30
C ARG A 618 -4.35 8.15 16.58
N VAL A 619 -3.25 8.55 17.20
CA VAL A 619 -2.66 7.86 18.37
C VAL A 619 -3.51 7.99 19.65
N GLU A 620 -4.18 9.10 19.88
CA GLU A 620 -4.85 9.39 21.16
C GLU A 620 -5.97 8.40 21.56
N PRO A 621 -6.85 7.92 20.67
CA PRO A 621 -7.88 6.96 21.05
C PRO A 621 -7.30 5.61 21.50
N PRO A 622 -6.44 4.90 20.74
CA PRO A 622 -5.87 3.62 21.18
C PRO A 622 -4.94 3.76 22.40
N LEU A 623 -4.19 4.85 22.51
CA LEU A 623 -3.39 5.15 23.68
C LEU A 623 -4.26 5.25 24.96
N ARG A 624 -5.39 5.90 24.88
CA ARG A 624 -6.34 6.03 26.00
C ARG A 624 -6.92 4.70 26.42
N ASP A 625 -7.29 3.86 25.45
CA ASP A 625 -7.79 2.51 25.71
C ASP A 625 -6.72 1.64 26.39
N TRP A 626 -5.50 1.65 25.87
CA TRP A 626 -4.38 0.91 26.47
C TRP A 626 -4.10 1.35 27.91
N LEU A 627 -4.06 2.66 28.20
CA LEU A 627 -3.88 3.16 29.57
C LEU A 627 -5.04 2.73 30.49
N ALA A 628 -6.28 2.71 29.99
CA ALA A 628 -7.43 2.23 30.74
C ALA A 628 -7.36 0.72 31.03
N LEU A 629 -6.80 -0.07 30.12
CA LEU A 629 -6.55 -1.50 30.34
C LEU A 629 -5.47 -1.72 31.41
N LEU A 630 -4.38 -0.97 31.38
CA LEU A 630 -3.35 -0.98 32.43
C LEU A 630 -3.94 -0.61 33.81
N ASP A 631 -4.79 0.42 33.91
CA ASP A 631 -5.47 0.81 35.14
C ASP A 631 -6.34 -0.31 35.75
N ARG A 632 -6.81 -1.24 34.92
CA ARG A 632 -7.58 -2.41 35.31
C ARG A 632 -6.72 -3.64 35.64
N GLY A 633 -5.42 -3.54 35.43
CA GLY A 633 -4.48 -4.64 35.74
C GLY A 633 -4.26 -5.61 34.58
N LEU A 634 -4.53 -5.18 33.36
CA LEU A 634 -4.22 -5.93 32.15
C LEU A 634 -2.92 -5.36 31.52
N PRO A 635 -1.77 -5.98 31.78
CA PRO A 635 -0.47 -5.45 31.38
C PRO A 635 -0.16 -5.77 29.91
N LEU A 636 -1.01 -5.33 28.99
CA LEU A 636 -0.78 -5.49 27.56
C LEU A 636 0.37 -4.59 27.11
N THR A 637 1.21 -5.08 26.20
CA THR A 637 2.35 -4.32 25.67
C THR A 637 1.87 -3.34 24.60
N ALA A 638 2.26 -2.06 24.73
CA ALA A 638 2.09 -1.10 23.64
C ALA A 638 3.09 -1.39 22.53
N VAL A 639 2.60 -1.48 21.30
CA VAL A 639 3.42 -1.61 20.08
C VAL A 639 3.03 -0.54 19.05
N GLY A 640 3.88 -0.36 18.03
CA GLY A 640 3.59 0.47 16.87
C GLY A 640 4.04 -0.22 15.60
N GLY A 641 3.20 -0.20 14.58
CA GLY A 641 3.40 -0.77 13.27
C GLY A 641 2.99 0.18 12.14
N SER A 642 3.52 -0.02 10.95
CA SER A 642 3.30 0.92 9.86
C SER A 642 2.02 0.67 9.09
N ASP A 643 1.50 -0.54 9.12
CA ASP A 643 0.38 -0.94 8.27
C ASP A 643 0.66 -0.58 6.79
N SER A 644 1.89 -0.91 6.36
CA SER A 644 2.42 -0.48 5.07
C SER A 644 2.01 -1.44 3.96
N HIS A 645 1.33 -0.92 2.93
CA HIS A 645 0.91 -1.63 1.72
C HIS A 645 1.66 -1.15 0.48
N LEU A 646 2.38 -0.03 0.57
CA LEU A 646 3.12 0.59 -0.53
C LEU A 646 4.61 0.74 -0.19
N VAL A 647 5.43 0.94 -1.21
CA VAL A 647 6.86 1.32 -1.08
C VAL A 647 6.98 2.82 -0.86
N ALA A 648 6.24 3.61 -1.64
CA ALA A 648 6.20 5.06 -1.53
C ALA A 648 4.94 5.52 -0.80
N GLY A 649 5.09 6.47 0.10
CA GLY A 649 3.97 7.06 0.84
C GLY A 649 3.56 6.33 2.13
N GLN A 650 3.92 5.04 2.26
CA GLN A 650 3.64 4.20 3.44
C GLN A 650 4.89 3.43 3.85
N GLU A 651 5.95 4.11 4.15
CA GLU A 651 7.25 3.51 4.45
C GLU A 651 7.18 2.63 5.70
N VAL A 652 7.73 1.40 5.61
CA VAL A 652 7.80 0.45 6.73
C VAL A 652 8.59 1.03 7.90
N GLY A 653 8.22 0.63 9.12
CA GLY A 653 8.88 1.07 10.33
C GLY A 653 8.59 2.53 10.72
N TRP A 654 7.50 3.10 10.23
CA TRP A 654 7.03 4.44 10.58
C TRP A 654 5.54 4.41 10.98
N PRO A 655 5.27 4.03 12.27
CA PRO A 655 6.19 3.78 13.39
C PRO A 655 6.82 2.39 13.39
N ARG A 656 7.63 2.14 14.41
CA ARG A 656 8.28 0.86 14.72
C ARG A 656 8.22 0.54 16.20
N THR A 657 8.38 -0.73 16.51
CA THR A 657 8.54 -1.25 17.87
C THR A 657 10.01 -1.65 18.08
N CYS A 658 10.60 -1.22 19.19
CA CYS A 658 11.99 -1.51 19.52
C CYS A 658 12.08 -2.21 20.88
N ILE A 659 12.83 -3.32 20.97
CA ILE A 659 12.97 -4.16 22.17
C ILE A 659 14.43 -4.37 22.55
N PRO A 660 14.74 -4.61 23.82
CA PRO A 660 16.07 -5.03 24.22
C PRO A 660 16.32 -6.47 23.77
N VAL A 661 17.51 -6.72 23.20
CA VAL A 661 17.97 -8.05 22.79
C VAL A 661 19.30 -8.32 23.44
N GLU A 662 19.46 -9.49 24.05
CA GLU A 662 20.73 -9.90 24.65
C GLU A 662 21.76 -10.25 23.53
N GLY A 663 22.93 -9.64 23.64
CA GLY A 663 24.06 -9.91 22.72
C GLY A 663 24.01 -9.17 21.41
N SER A 664 24.86 -9.58 20.46
CA SER A 664 25.00 -8.98 19.10
C SER A 664 24.29 -9.76 17.99
N GLY A 665 23.51 -10.78 18.35
CA GLY A 665 22.76 -11.61 17.40
C GLY A 665 21.62 -10.86 16.70
N PRO A 666 21.07 -11.41 15.62
CA PRO A 666 19.86 -10.89 15.01
C PRO A 666 18.68 -10.99 16.00
N LEU A 667 17.72 -10.11 15.85
CA LEU A 667 16.44 -10.23 16.55
C LEU A 667 15.73 -11.48 16.05
N ASP A 668 15.34 -12.37 16.96
CA ASP A 668 14.62 -13.60 16.63
C ASP A 668 13.21 -13.63 17.27
N ALA A 669 12.43 -14.61 16.86
CA ALA A 669 11.05 -14.78 17.34
C ALA A 669 10.98 -15.00 18.87
N ALA A 670 11.97 -15.67 19.48
CA ALA A 670 11.97 -15.92 20.91
C ALA A 670 12.21 -14.63 21.72
N ALA A 671 13.11 -13.77 21.23
CA ALA A 671 13.35 -12.46 21.79
C ALA A 671 12.09 -11.58 21.71
N LEU A 672 11.41 -11.57 20.53
CA LEU A 672 10.18 -10.84 20.31
C LEU A 672 9.07 -11.32 21.27
N VAL A 673 8.78 -12.62 21.29
CA VAL A 673 7.75 -13.21 22.17
C VAL A 673 8.09 -12.94 23.65
N GLY A 674 9.35 -13.06 24.02
CA GLY A 674 9.80 -12.77 25.40
C GLY A 674 9.59 -11.32 25.79
N ALA A 675 9.91 -10.37 24.91
CA ALA A 675 9.77 -8.93 25.17
C ALA A 675 8.31 -8.49 25.20
N LEU A 676 7.51 -8.88 24.21
CA LEU A 676 6.12 -8.44 24.10
C LEU A 676 5.17 -9.20 25.02
N GLY A 677 5.21 -10.54 25.00
CA GLY A 677 4.23 -11.37 25.69
C GLY A 677 4.53 -11.65 27.17
N LYS A 678 5.77 -11.39 27.65
CA LYS A 678 6.15 -11.76 29.01
C LYS A 678 6.74 -10.62 29.83
N ARG A 679 7.62 -9.83 29.25
CA ARG A 679 8.36 -8.79 29.96
C ARG A 679 7.80 -7.39 29.73
N HIS A 680 6.99 -7.18 28.69
CA HIS A 680 6.40 -5.90 28.30
C HIS A 680 7.48 -4.80 28.11
N GLU A 681 8.62 -5.19 27.53
CA GLU A 681 9.81 -4.36 27.34
C GLU A 681 9.87 -3.84 25.90
N ALA A 682 9.05 -2.85 25.56
CA ALA A 682 9.02 -2.28 24.22
C ALA A 682 8.95 -0.76 24.23
N LEU A 683 9.63 -0.13 23.28
CA LEU A 683 9.52 1.28 22.92
C LEU A 683 8.80 1.40 21.59
N VAL A 684 7.71 2.16 21.55
CA VAL A 684 7.02 2.56 20.32
C VAL A 684 7.63 3.88 19.85
N THR A 685 8.09 3.95 18.61
CA THR A 685 8.70 5.19 18.13
C THR A 685 8.63 5.35 16.60
N ASN A 686 8.58 6.60 16.17
CA ASN A 686 8.86 6.99 14.79
C ASN A 686 10.05 7.98 14.72
N GLY A 687 10.95 7.92 15.72
CA GLY A 687 12.13 8.78 15.68
C GLY A 687 12.88 8.96 17.00
N PRO A 688 12.26 9.51 18.05
CA PRO A 688 12.91 9.65 19.34
C PRO A 688 13.13 8.29 20.02
N PHE A 689 14.33 8.01 20.50
CA PHE A 689 14.62 6.88 21.37
C PHE A 689 14.60 7.35 22.83
N VAL A 690 13.81 6.68 23.64
CA VAL A 690 13.59 7.05 25.04
C VAL A 690 14.05 5.91 25.95
N HIS A 691 15.02 6.19 26.82
CA HIS A 691 15.40 5.32 27.90
C HIS A 691 14.84 5.86 29.21
N VAL A 692 14.22 4.97 29.99
CA VAL A 692 13.64 5.29 31.29
C VAL A 692 14.07 4.28 32.33
N SER A 693 14.35 4.73 33.56
CA SER A 693 14.60 3.82 34.68
C SER A 693 14.20 4.43 36.01
N VAL A 694 13.81 3.56 36.94
CA VAL A 694 13.61 3.87 38.38
C VAL A 694 14.45 2.92 39.18
N ALA A 695 15.42 3.42 39.94
CA ALA A 695 16.33 2.60 40.73
C ALA A 695 16.99 1.46 39.91
N GLY A 696 17.27 1.70 38.60
CA GLY A 696 17.87 0.71 37.70
C GLY A 696 16.89 -0.25 37.06
N HIS A 697 15.58 -0.16 37.35
CA HIS A 697 14.54 -0.95 36.72
C HIS A 697 13.97 -0.20 35.51
N GLY A 698 13.90 -0.85 34.35
CA GLY A 698 13.38 -0.28 33.08
C GLY A 698 11.94 -0.61 32.78
N MET A 699 11.53 -0.41 31.51
CA MET A 699 10.20 -0.76 30.99
C MET A 699 9.85 -2.21 31.34
N GLY A 700 8.59 -2.48 31.67
CA GLY A 700 8.07 -3.79 32.02
C GLY A 700 8.41 -4.26 33.44
N GLN A 701 9.35 -3.63 34.11
CA GLN A 701 9.90 -4.07 35.41
C GLN A 701 9.21 -3.38 36.58
N LEU A 702 9.23 -4.07 37.72
CA LEU A 702 8.73 -3.56 39.01
C LEU A 702 9.86 -2.90 39.77
N ALA A 703 9.76 -1.61 40.01
CA ALA A 703 10.74 -0.80 40.75
C ALA A 703 10.25 -0.43 42.17
N PRO A 704 11.11 -0.40 43.16
CA PRO A 704 10.74 0.00 44.50
C PRO A 704 10.43 1.51 44.60
N ALA A 705 9.32 1.84 45.26
CA ALA A 705 8.92 3.23 45.57
C ALA A 705 8.62 3.44 47.06
N PRO A 706 9.64 3.29 47.95
CA PRO A 706 9.45 3.28 49.37
C PRO A 706 8.79 4.58 49.86
N ARG A 707 7.73 4.44 50.65
CA ARG A 707 6.89 5.57 51.13
C ARG A 707 6.31 6.40 49.99
N GLY A 708 6.13 5.78 48.84
CA GLY A 708 5.59 6.42 47.66
C GLY A 708 6.53 7.43 46.96
N ARG A 709 7.82 7.32 47.19
CA ARG A 709 8.84 8.18 46.55
C ARG A 709 9.73 7.36 45.62
N ALA A 710 9.89 7.83 44.44
CA ALA A 710 10.79 7.27 43.44
C ALA A 710 11.43 8.41 42.63
N LYS A 711 12.52 8.10 41.93
CA LYS A 711 13.17 9.00 41.00
C LYS A 711 13.22 8.35 39.64
N LEU A 712 12.56 8.96 38.70
CA LEU A 712 12.57 8.51 37.32
C LEU A 712 13.70 9.20 36.57
N ASP A 713 14.65 8.44 36.08
CA ASP A 713 15.69 8.91 35.20
C ASP A 713 15.21 8.75 33.75
N VAL A 714 15.38 9.80 32.94
CA VAL A 714 14.94 9.83 31.53
C VAL A 714 16.09 10.34 30.69
N GLU A 715 16.34 9.62 29.59
CA GLU A 715 17.26 10.02 28.54
C GLU A 715 16.59 9.90 27.19
N ILE A 716 16.72 10.91 26.33
CA ILE A 716 16.11 10.93 24.99
C ILE A 716 17.18 11.24 23.96
N GLU A 717 17.28 10.35 22.97
CA GLU A 717 18.12 10.53 21.80
C GLU A 717 17.28 10.62 20.52
N ALA A 718 17.75 11.39 19.54
CA ALA A 718 17.17 11.47 18.19
C ALA A 718 18.20 11.91 17.17
N ALA A 719 18.08 11.43 15.93
CA ALA A 719 18.92 11.89 14.83
C ALA A 719 18.80 13.41 14.62
N PRO A 720 19.81 14.09 14.08
CA PRO A 720 19.84 15.55 13.93
C PRO A 720 18.64 16.17 13.22
N TRP A 721 18.03 15.43 12.30
CA TRP A 721 16.88 15.85 11.50
C TRP A 721 15.52 15.61 12.19
N ILE A 722 15.50 14.92 13.33
CA ILE A 722 14.28 14.65 14.12
C ILE A 722 14.29 15.58 15.32
N ASP A 723 13.36 16.50 15.39
CA ASP A 723 13.26 17.44 16.49
C ASP A 723 12.35 16.92 17.61
N VAL A 724 12.78 17.02 18.84
CA VAL A 724 12.04 16.61 20.04
C VAL A 724 11.79 17.84 20.89
N ARG A 725 10.53 18.15 21.19
CA ARG A 725 10.12 19.41 21.80
C ARG A 725 9.62 19.32 23.22
N ARG A 726 9.06 18.15 23.58
CA ARG A 726 8.43 18.00 24.89
C ARG A 726 8.43 16.57 25.37
N LEU A 727 8.46 16.43 26.68
CA LEU A 727 8.29 15.19 27.40
C LEU A 727 7.01 15.28 28.25
N GLU A 728 6.15 14.29 28.13
CA GLU A 728 4.92 14.14 28.91
C GLU A 728 5.06 12.92 29.83
N LEU A 729 4.58 13.06 31.07
CA LEU A 729 4.60 12.00 32.08
C LEU A 729 3.19 11.57 32.39
N PHE A 730 2.93 10.26 32.35
CA PHE A 730 1.67 9.66 32.75
C PHE A 730 1.89 8.74 33.96
N ILE A 731 1.04 8.86 34.96
CA ILE A 731 1.00 7.98 36.14
C ILE A 731 -0.44 7.49 36.29
N ASN A 732 -0.62 6.17 36.28
CA ASN A 732 -1.93 5.55 36.37
C ASN A 732 -2.92 6.21 35.36
N GLY A 733 -2.62 6.12 34.10
CA GLY A 733 -3.44 6.63 33.00
C GLY A 733 -3.59 8.15 32.88
N SER A 734 -3.15 8.90 33.88
CA SER A 734 -3.35 10.34 33.95
C SER A 734 -2.05 11.11 33.74
N ARG A 735 -2.11 12.15 32.89
CA ARG A 735 -0.96 13.04 32.69
C ARG A 735 -0.62 13.80 33.98
N ARG A 736 0.64 13.76 34.35
CA ARG A 736 1.17 14.38 35.57
C ARG A 736 1.90 15.69 35.27
N GLY A 737 1.33 16.78 35.77
CA GLY A 737 1.94 18.10 35.61
C GLY A 737 1.85 18.67 34.20
N LYS A 738 2.64 19.71 33.96
CA LYS A 738 2.82 20.28 32.62
C LYS A 738 3.89 19.48 31.88
N PRO A 739 3.79 19.39 30.53
CA PRO A 739 4.90 18.86 29.74
C PRO A 739 6.21 19.57 30.08
N ILE A 740 7.31 18.84 30.06
CA ILE A 740 8.66 19.39 30.17
C ILE A 740 9.09 19.79 28.76
N ASP A 741 9.35 21.08 28.59
CA ASP A 741 9.82 21.61 27.31
C ASP A 741 11.28 21.24 27.09
N ILE A 742 11.57 20.77 25.89
CA ILE A 742 12.90 20.39 25.42
C ILE A 742 13.34 21.42 24.39
N PRO A 743 14.43 22.16 24.60
CA PRO A 743 14.95 23.11 23.64
C PRO A 743 15.31 22.45 22.30
N ALA A 744 15.11 23.16 21.20
CA ALA A 744 15.56 22.72 19.88
C ALA A 744 17.05 22.38 19.89
N SER A 745 17.39 21.24 19.31
CA SER A 745 18.77 20.78 19.23
C SER A 745 18.96 19.84 18.05
N THR A 746 20.13 19.90 17.42
CA THR A 746 20.58 18.92 16.43
C THR A 746 21.56 17.89 17.03
N ARG A 747 21.88 18.01 18.32
CA ARG A 747 22.72 17.01 18.98
C ARG A 747 21.91 15.74 19.19
N PRO A 748 22.48 14.54 19.06
CA PRO A 748 21.76 13.30 19.31
C PRO A 748 21.08 13.24 20.67
N LEU A 749 21.77 13.59 21.75
CA LEU A 749 21.17 13.69 23.07
C LEU A 749 20.26 14.93 23.15
N ARG A 750 18.95 14.72 23.27
CA ARG A 750 17.90 15.75 23.34
C ARG A 750 17.56 16.12 24.77
N TYR A 751 17.52 15.14 25.65
CA TYR A 751 17.18 15.33 27.06
C TYR A 751 17.89 14.30 27.93
N LYS A 752 18.36 14.72 29.10
CA LYS A 752 18.82 13.87 30.18
C LYS A 752 18.49 14.52 31.48
N GLY A 753 17.70 13.86 32.32
CA GLY A 753 17.27 14.41 33.59
C GLY A 753 16.58 13.39 34.47
N SER A 754 16.31 13.81 35.70
CA SER A 754 15.64 12.99 36.69
C SER A 754 14.39 13.72 37.19
N ILE A 755 13.29 13.00 37.36
CA ILE A 755 11.99 13.50 37.79
C ILE A 755 11.61 12.85 39.11
N ASP A 756 11.33 13.63 40.14
CA ASP A 756 10.86 13.12 41.41
C ASP A 756 9.37 12.69 41.30
N LEU A 757 9.12 11.42 41.61
CA LEU A 757 7.79 10.84 41.62
C LEU A 757 7.25 10.76 43.04
N ARG A 758 5.95 10.99 43.20
CA ARG A 758 5.17 10.77 44.42
C ARG A 758 3.91 10.00 44.10
N VAL A 759 3.76 8.85 44.70
CA VAL A 759 2.60 7.96 44.53
C VAL A 759 1.98 7.59 45.86
N GLU A 760 0.68 7.51 45.94
CA GLU A 760 -0.05 7.19 47.20
C GLU A 760 -0.29 5.70 47.36
N ARG A 761 -0.20 4.95 46.29
CA ARG A 761 -0.33 3.48 46.18
C ARG A 761 0.61 2.98 45.09
N ASP A 762 0.63 1.72 44.83
CA ASP A 762 1.30 1.18 43.66
C ASP A 762 0.81 1.90 42.41
N ALA A 763 1.73 2.04 41.48
CA ALA A 763 1.47 2.85 40.29
C ALA A 763 2.24 2.27 39.09
N TYR A 764 1.95 2.77 37.92
CA TYR A 764 2.80 2.63 36.74
C TYR A 764 3.10 4.00 36.13
N VAL A 765 4.23 4.08 35.43
CA VAL A 765 4.73 5.30 34.82
C VAL A 765 5.00 5.06 33.34
N VAL A 766 4.43 5.92 32.49
CA VAL A 766 4.67 5.98 31.04
C VAL A 766 5.21 7.35 30.68
N VAL A 767 6.22 7.38 29.80
CA VAL A 767 6.80 8.60 29.25
C VAL A 767 6.49 8.70 27.78
N ILE A 768 6.06 9.88 27.34
CA ILE A 768 5.79 10.19 25.93
C ILE A 768 6.67 11.36 25.52
N ALA A 769 7.50 11.17 24.49
CA ALA A 769 8.27 12.24 23.85
C ALA A 769 7.57 12.66 22.56
N ARG A 770 7.39 13.99 22.37
CA ARG A 770 6.76 14.55 21.18
C ARG A 770 7.66 15.61 20.56
N GLY A 771 7.62 15.70 19.23
CA GLY A 771 8.40 16.68 18.48
C GLY A 771 7.65 17.31 17.33
N ASP A 772 8.40 18.01 16.49
CA ASP A 772 7.87 18.65 15.29
C ASP A 772 7.80 17.68 14.10
N THR A 773 7.35 18.18 12.95
CA THR A 773 7.25 17.38 11.73
C THR A 773 8.60 16.83 11.28
N ILE A 774 8.60 15.58 10.83
CA ILE A 774 9.72 14.92 10.18
C ILE A 774 9.54 14.83 8.64
N GLY A 775 8.59 15.59 8.11
CA GLY A 775 8.20 15.60 6.70
C GLY A 775 9.28 16.06 5.72
N SER A 776 10.39 16.64 6.20
CA SER A 776 11.53 17.00 5.32
C SER A 776 12.27 15.77 4.78
N VAL A 777 12.19 14.64 5.47
CA VAL A 777 12.81 13.36 5.10
C VAL A 777 11.75 12.31 4.77
N LEU A 778 10.62 12.39 5.45
CA LEU A 778 9.49 11.49 5.31
C LEU A 778 8.25 12.32 4.92
N PRO A 779 8.01 12.56 3.64
CA PRO A 779 6.86 13.34 3.21
C PRO A 779 5.54 12.67 3.63
N ALA A 780 4.52 13.47 3.85
CA ALA A 780 3.16 12.94 4.00
C ALA A 780 2.70 12.31 2.69
N ALA A 781 1.98 11.20 2.75
CA ALA A 781 1.14 10.81 1.62
C ALA A 781 0.09 11.90 1.35
N ALA A 782 -0.37 12.01 0.11
CA ALA A 782 -1.24 13.11 -0.33
C ALA A 782 -2.53 13.28 0.51
N SER A 783 -2.98 12.23 1.20
CA SER A 783 -4.18 12.23 2.06
C SER A 783 -3.89 12.36 3.57
N GLN A 784 -2.63 12.45 3.99
CA GLN A 784 -2.26 12.41 5.40
C GLN A 784 -1.55 13.67 5.86
N SER A 785 -1.65 13.96 7.16
CA SER A 785 -0.84 15.00 7.79
C SER A 785 0.64 14.60 7.79
N ALA A 786 1.52 15.58 7.68
CA ALA A 786 2.95 15.32 7.81
C ALA A 786 3.24 14.69 9.18
N PRO A 787 3.97 13.56 9.22
CA PRO A 787 4.25 12.87 10.47
C PRO A 787 5.06 13.75 11.42
N THR A 788 4.74 13.67 12.72
CA THR A 788 5.49 14.35 13.77
C THR A 788 6.26 13.32 14.61
N ALA A 789 7.38 13.75 15.19
CA ALA A 789 8.19 12.87 16.03
C ALA A 789 7.42 12.46 17.30
N LEU A 790 7.36 11.15 17.57
CA LEU A 790 6.65 10.57 18.70
C LEU A 790 7.37 9.32 19.22
N ALA A 791 7.48 9.20 20.55
CA ALA A 791 7.84 7.94 21.20
C ALA A 791 6.98 7.73 22.45
N ILE A 792 6.61 6.47 22.70
CA ILE A 792 5.81 6.03 23.84
C ILE A 792 6.53 4.86 24.51
N THR A 793 6.88 4.99 25.79
CA THR A 793 7.46 3.89 26.56
C THR A 793 6.37 2.93 27.03
N ASN A 794 6.69 1.65 27.16
CA ASN A 794 5.91 0.77 28.01
C ASN A 794 6.12 1.14 29.50
N PRO A 795 5.25 0.67 30.41
CA PRO A 795 5.27 1.14 31.80
C PRO A 795 6.47 0.63 32.60
N ILE A 796 6.94 1.44 33.55
CA ILE A 796 7.67 0.97 34.72
C ILE A 796 6.64 0.88 35.86
N TYR A 797 6.56 -0.27 36.50
CA TYR A 797 5.67 -0.48 37.62
C TYR A 797 6.36 -0.06 38.94
N LEU A 798 5.62 0.54 39.87
CA LEU A 798 6.12 1.06 41.13
C LEU A 798 5.49 0.28 42.29
N ASP A 799 6.32 -0.39 43.07
CA ASP A 799 5.96 -1.09 44.31
C ASP A 799 6.10 -0.12 45.49
N ARG A 800 4.98 0.40 45.99
CA ARG A 800 4.98 1.35 47.09
C ARG A 800 4.95 0.69 48.45
N ASP A 801 4.24 -0.41 48.59
CA ASP A 801 4.05 -1.10 49.91
C ASP A 801 5.14 -2.14 50.17
N GLY A 802 5.99 -2.47 49.16
CA GLY A 802 7.16 -3.34 49.32
C GLY A 802 6.81 -4.82 49.37
N ASP A 803 5.63 -5.21 48.82
CA ASP A 803 5.19 -6.62 48.83
C ASP A 803 5.77 -7.43 47.63
N GLY A 804 6.52 -6.77 46.75
CA GLY A 804 7.13 -7.38 45.55
C GLY A 804 6.15 -7.65 44.42
N ARG A 805 5.00 -7.00 44.42
CA ARG A 805 3.93 -7.12 43.41
C ARG A 805 3.38 -5.74 43.06
N TRP A 806 2.89 -5.61 41.85
CA TRP A 806 2.15 -4.43 41.45
C TRP A 806 0.65 -4.64 41.66
N SER A 807 0.00 -3.71 42.31
CA SER A 807 -1.46 -3.64 42.48
C SER A 807 -2.03 -2.57 41.58
N PRO A 808 -2.87 -2.92 40.59
CA PRO A 808 -3.42 -1.94 39.62
C PRO A 808 -4.35 -0.93 40.29
N PRO A 809 -4.42 0.31 39.76
CA PRO A 809 -5.17 1.40 40.37
C PRO A 809 -6.67 1.13 40.59
N ASN A 810 -7.29 0.42 39.66
CA ASN A 810 -8.71 0.13 39.66
C ASN A 810 -9.03 -1.35 40.00
N ALA A 811 -8.08 -2.08 40.62
CA ALA A 811 -8.36 -3.41 41.10
C ALA A 811 -9.51 -3.38 42.12
N PRO A 812 -10.47 -4.33 42.07
CA PRO A 812 -11.47 -4.45 43.12
C PRO A 812 -10.77 -4.64 44.46
N ALA A 813 -11.17 -3.84 45.44
CA ALA A 813 -10.61 -3.96 46.78
C ALA A 813 -10.68 -5.44 47.22
N LYS A 814 -9.51 -6.08 47.42
CA LYS A 814 -9.46 -7.41 48.00
C LYS A 814 -10.24 -7.36 49.30
N ALA A 815 -11.32 -8.11 49.40
CA ALA A 815 -11.99 -8.33 50.67
C ALA A 815 -10.90 -8.77 51.66
N GLN A 816 -10.60 -7.94 52.64
CA GLN A 816 -9.72 -8.27 53.70
C GLN A 816 -10.34 -9.49 54.40
N LYS A 817 -9.70 -10.67 54.24
CA LYS A 817 -10.01 -11.85 55.07
C LYS A 817 -9.30 -11.77 56.40
#